data_cb0bde6a7d248576e443f79d4149edd9
#
_entry.id   cb0bde6a7d248576e443f79d4149edd9
#
_cell.length_a   1.000
_cell.length_b   1.000
_cell.length_c   1.000
_cell.angle_alpha   90.00
_cell.angle_beta   90.00
_cell.angle_gamma   90.00
#
_symmetry.space_group_name_H-M   'P 1'
#
loop_
_entity.id
_entity.type
_entity.pdbx_description
1 polymer ?
#
loop_
_entity_poly.entity_id
_entity_poly.type
_entity_poly.pdbx_seq_one_letter_code
_entity_poly.pdbx_strand_id
1 'polypeptide(L)'
;MIKTIMTTLLLLLAFGFGMISPELERHLSTAAADQKLPVHIVLKNQYDTRLLFSQVDGLSRRERRVRVAEILGEFARREQSSILSYLEEKEQQGLVRDIRSIWIVNAVACEATPAVIRELSQRADVHYVNYDLAWCPDLLEKPGAPAEPQYDATWGVRKIRAPEVWAQGYTGQGVVCGHIDTGCDYTHPDLADHMWEDPNYPYHGWNFESNNNNPMDQNGHGTHTAGTVASDGTSGTQCGVAPDARIMVCRVRTVADSVAESQCWQAMQFVVSPPLSPANGADLYTMSLGWMLSWNPHQATWRQVADNVNAAGVIQIVAAGNERSLTPPNSCRCPGNVPPPWWNPQNTGTGTLSGIISIGATDSTDAIASFSSRGPVTWGTVAPYNDYVYPPGLTKPDVSAPGVAVISCRVGGGYTSMDGTSMATPHTAGTVCLMLSKNPNLTPAVVDSILEVTAVDLGPGGKDNDFGAGRIDALAAVNYITGSGGPMLVLRTIAIHDSPPGGNNNGRVDPGEQARLRITLRNSGGAACNNTSGILRAYDSRLTVTDSLATWGNIPSGEERTNTTDPLAVSALSTIPPGTTIPCTLFVSGDSADYATKFRISLIIGEPPIPGQLLMTHDTGYCKLTVSCQGSIGYDIPDGSGSGFCYPKTSATALYYGSFAVGNSPSYVADHHYGNPASGTPNTDLRPVDSLRPVTPPVYGDEHFRGSYSDAGHPTPKGLKITQNTYMSAQPGYDDFVVMVFDIQNQGSNPVNGLYAGIFADFDIGSSSTTNTLFSDTVRRFTYMRQSTTANPTVGVKILAPQSFANLSGVDHAIYVYPDSAMTDNMKFRFLNGTIVQRNSNRAYDWSVLVSSGPFDLPVGQTYRFAVAFVGGADETSARANADSAQSWFDRNVAISELASAPAPLNSPLSIIPNPFTRNLTIRLNLPAAGPVRLTVHDISGRTVGSIYEGTAQPGTNEFRWSAKGLTPGVYFIRLQTPGMNTTERAILVR
;
A
#
# COMPACT_ATOMS: atom_id res chain seq x y z
N MET A 1 20.60 27.02 -17.43
CA MET A 1 20.09 25.72 -17.92
C MET A 1 19.47 24.87 -16.80
N ILE A 2 20.15 24.63 -15.67
CA ILE A 2 19.56 23.84 -14.53
C ILE A 2 18.33 24.53 -13.89
N LYS A 3 18.32 25.87 -13.78
CA LYS A 3 17.15 26.63 -13.27
C LYS A 3 15.94 26.60 -14.20
N THR A 4 16.14 26.52 -15.51
CA THR A 4 15.04 26.49 -16.48
C THR A 4 14.39 25.10 -16.54
N ILE A 5 15.16 24.03 -16.34
CA ILE A 5 14.64 22.65 -16.27
C ILE A 5 13.82 22.45 -14.98
N MET A 6 14.26 23.00 -13.83
CA MET A 6 13.46 22.97 -12.61
C MET A 6 12.15 23.79 -12.72
N THR A 7 12.14 24.87 -13.46
CA THR A 7 10.93 25.71 -13.62
C THR A 7 9.90 25.03 -14.54
N THR A 8 10.33 24.26 -15.52
CA THR A 8 9.42 23.51 -16.41
C THR A 8 8.84 22.26 -15.70
N LEU A 9 9.62 21.61 -14.83
CA LEU A 9 9.13 20.51 -14.00
C LEU A 9 8.12 20.98 -12.93
N LEU A 10 8.25 22.20 -12.41
CA LEU A 10 7.33 22.79 -11.42
C LEU A 10 5.97 23.23 -12.02
N LEU A 11 5.88 23.48 -13.34
CA LEU A 11 4.62 23.89 -13.97
C LEU A 11 3.74 22.71 -14.41
N LEU A 12 4.28 21.50 -14.55
CA LEU A 12 3.54 20.30 -14.98
C LEU A 12 2.77 19.60 -13.85
N LEU A 13 3.10 19.88 -12.59
CA LEU A 13 2.48 19.26 -11.43
C LEU A 13 1.16 19.93 -10.97
N ALA A 14 0.75 21.03 -11.58
CA ALA A 14 -0.43 21.78 -11.16
C ALA A 14 -1.77 21.31 -11.76
N PHE A 15 -1.76 20.31 -12.67
CA PHE A 15 -2.95 19.98 -13.46
C PHE A 15 -3.26 18.48 -13.52
N GLY A 16 -3.03 17.67 -12.55
CA GLY A 16 -3.52 16.27 -12.53
C GLY A 16 -3.18 15.43 -13.79
N PHE A 17 -2.14 15.79 -14.53
CA PHE A 17 -1.64 15.11 -15.72
C PHE A 17 -0.78 13.89 -15.34
N GLY A 18 -0.64 12.94 -16.25
CA GLY A 18 0.26 11.80 -16.09
C GLY A 18 1.72 12.25 -15.99
N MET A 19 2.47 11.61 -15.09
CA MET A 19 3.89 11.91 -14.88
C MET A 19 4.75 11.28 -15.98
N ILE A 20 5.66 12.04 -16.58
CA ILE A 20 6.74 11.50 -17.40
C ILE A 20 7.92 11.17 -16.48
N SER A 21 8.50 9.97 -16.58
CA SER A 21 9.67 9.63 -15.78
C SER A 21 10.88 10.52 -16.11
N PRO A 22 11.77 10.78 -15.14
CA PRO A 22 12.98 11.56 -15.38
C PRO A 22 13.88 10.94 -16.47
N GLU A 23 13.85 9.63 -16.60
CA GLU A 23 14.58 8.91 -17.65
C GLU A 23 13.99 9.15 -19.03
N LEU A 24 12.68 9.03 -19.18
CA LEU A 24 11.99 9.34 -20.43
C LEU A 24 12.19 10.81 -20.82
N GLU A 25 12.19 11.73 -19.86
CA GLU A 25 12.44 13.16 -20.13
C GLU A 25 13.85 13.40 -20.67
N ARG A 26 14.87 12.66 -20.19
CA ARG A 26 16.21 12.72 -20.78
C ARG A 26 16.23 12.27 -22.23
N HIS A 27 15.56 11.16 -22.57
CA HIS A 27 15.43 10.69 -23.95
C HIS A 27 14.65 11.66 -24.81
N LEU A 28 13.56 12.22 -24.33
CA LEU A 28 12.77 13.24 -25.04
C LEU A 28 13.56 14.51 -25.36
N SER A 29 14.51 14.88 -24.49
CA SER A 29 15.33 16.08 -24.67
C SER A 29 16.35 15.97 -25.81
N THR A 30 16.69 14.76 -26.23
CA THR A 30 17.70 14.48 -27.27
C THR A 30 17.12 13.82 -28.52
N ALA A 31 15.89 13.35 -28.48
CA ALA A 31 15.23 12.65 -29.57
C ALA A 31 14.91 13.62 -30.75
N ALA A 32 15.05 13.15 -31.99
CA ALA A 32 14.52 13.84 -33.14
C ALA A 32 12.98 13.83 -33.11
N ALA A 33 12.37 14.82 -33.77
CA ALA A 33 10.91 15.01 -33.71
C ALA A 33 10.10 13.82 -34.26
N ASP A 34 10.66 13.07 -35.19
CA ASP A 34 10.09 11.90 -35.86
C ASP A 34 10.58 10.57 -35.26
N GLN A 35 11.56 10.62 -34.36
CA GLN A 35 12.06 9.43 -33.67
C GLN A 35 10.98 8.85 -32.74
N LYS A 36 10.70 7.54 -32.90
CA LYS A 36 9.81 6.83 -32.00
C LYS A 36 10.60 6.23 -30.84
N LEU A 37 10.18 6.51 -29.62
CA LEU A 37 10.75 5.98 -28.39
C LEU A 37 9.83 4.89 -27.82
N PRO A 38 10.38 3.76 -27.36
CA PRO A 38 9.59 2.75 -26.68
C PRO A 38 9.15 3.27 -25.30
N VAL A 39 7.84 3.19 -25.04
CA VAL A 39 7.24 3.64 -23.78
C VAL A 39 6.21 2.65 -23.29
N HIS A 40 6.07 2.57 -21.97
CA HIS A 40 4.88 2.01 -21.35
C HIS A 40 4.10 3.09 -20.61
N ILE A 41 2.78 2.95 -20.66
CA ILE A 41 1.80 3.93 -20.17
C ILE A 41 0.92 3.21 -19.15
N VAL A 42 1.03 3.59 -17.89
CA VAL A 42 0.21 3.03 -16.80
C VAL A 42 -0.99 3.93 -16.59
N LEU A 43 -2.19 3.37 -16.62
CA LEU A 43 -3.43 4.13 -16.41
C LEU A 43 -3.70 4.36 -14.91
N LYS A 44 -4.46 5.43 -14.58
CA LYS A 44 -4.78 5.78 -13.19
C LYS A 44 -5.67 4.75 -12.51
N ASN A 45 -6.68 4.26 -13.23
CA ASN A 45 -7.59 3.28 -12.69
C ASN A 45 -6.92 1.90 -12.75
N GLN A 46 -6.65 1.32 -11.58
CA GLN A 46 -6.20 -0.07 -11.44
C GLN A 46 -7.31 -0.87 -10.78
N TYR A 47 -7.41 -2.17 -11.09
CA TYR A 47 -8.39 -3.03 -10.43
C TYR A 47 -8.01 -3.21 -8.96
N ASP A 48 -9.01 -3.15 -8.06
CA ASP A 48 -8.77 -3.38 -6.64
C ASP A 48 -8.40 -4.84 -6.39
N THR A 49 -7.17 -5.07 -5.95
CA THR A 49 -6.62 -6.40 -5.75
C THR A 49 -7.34 -7.17 -4.63
N ARG A 50 -7.83 -6.47 -3.58
CA ARG A 50 -8.59 -7.11 -2.49
C ARG A 50 -9.90 -7.66 -3.03
N LEU A 51 -10.58 -6.87 -3.87
CA LEU A 51 -11.79 -7.30 -4.55
C LEU A 51 -11.50 -8.49 -5.48
N LEU A 52 -10.39 -8.45 -6.23
CA LEU A 52 -9.98 -9.54 -7.11
C LEU A 52 -9.80 -10.85 -6.33
N PHE A 53 -9.06 -10.82 -5.23
CA PHE A 53 -8.88 -12.01 -4.38
C PHE A 53 -10.20 -12.56 -3.84
N SER A 54 -11.12 -11.68 -3.41
CA SER A 54 -12.43 -12.12 -2.91
C SER A 54 -13.28 -12.81 -3.99
N GLN A 55 -13.12 -12.42 -5.26
CA GLN A 55 -13.86 -12.98 -6.39
C GLN A 55 -13.33 -14.33 -6.90
N VAL A 56 -12.14 -14.72 -6.44
CA VAL A 56 -11.51 -15.99 -6.81
C VAL A 56 -11.31 -16.91 -5.61
N ASP A 57 -11.79 -16.52 -4.43
CA ASP A 57 -11.69 -17.36 -3.24
C ASP A 57 -12.48 -18.65 -3.42
N GLY A 58 -11.90 -19.77 -2.93
CA GLY A 58 -12.48 -21.12 -3.08
C GLY A 58 -12.34 -21.75 -4.47
N LEU A 59 -11.89 -21.02 -5.51
CA LEU A 59 -11.65 -21.60 -6.84
C LEU A 59 -10.32 -22.36 -6.88
N SER A 60 -10.28 -23.44 -7.70
CA SER A 60 -9.03 -24.13 -8.04
C SER A 60 -8.08 -23.19 -8.80
N ARG A 61 -6.77 -23.48 -8.83
CA ARG A 61 -5.78 -22.65 -9.55
C ARG A 61 -6.14 -22.43 -11.02
N ARG A 62 -6.61 -23.47 -11.73
CA ARG A 62 -7.02 -23.36 -13.12
C ARG A 62 -8.22 -22.43 -13.30
N GLU A 63 -9.21 -22.54 -12.43
CA GLU A 63 -10.39 -21.67 -12.46
C GLU A 63 -10.02 -20.22 -12.10
N ARG A 64 -9.09 -20.02 -11.12
CA ARG A 64 -8.57 -18.70 -10.78
C ARG A 64 -7.92 -18.01 -11.96
N ARG A 65 -7.04 -18.71 -12.71
CA ARG A 65 -6.37 -18.16 -13.90
C ARG A 65 -7.37 -17.64 -14.91
N VAL A 66 -8.35 -18.48 -15.28
CA VAL A 66 -9.40 -18.10 -16.24
C VAL A 66 -10.19 -16.91 -15.70
N ARG A 67 -10.61 -16.97 -14.44
CA ARG A 67 -11.45 -15.94 -13.84
C ARG A 67 -10.73 -14.59 -13.69
N VAL A 68 -9.48 -14.59 -13.29
CA VAL A 68 -8.65 -13.37 -13.23
C VAL A 68 -8.45 -12.77 -14.62
N ALA A 69 -8.17 -13.60 -15.63
CA ALA A 69 -8.01 -13.12 -17.00
C ALA A 69 -9.31 -12.50 -17.56
N GLU A 70 -10.48 -13.08 -17.25
CA GLU A 70 -11.78 -12.51 -17.62
C GLU A 70 -11.99 -11.14 -16.95
N ILE A 71 -11.85 -11.07 -15.62
CA ILE A 71 -12.11 -9.86 -14.84
C ILE A 71 -11.18 -8.73 -15.27
N LEU A 72 -9.87 -8.98 -15.27
CA LEU A 72 -8.88 -7.96 -15.59
C LEU A 72 -8.88 -7.62 -17.09
N GLY A 73 -9.12 -8.60 -17.96
CA GLY A 73 -9.26 -8.39 -19.40
C GLY A 73 -10.49 -7.55 -19.75
N GLU A 74 -11.62 -7.76 -19.08
CA GLU A 74 -12.81 -6.92 -19.25
C GLU A 74 -12.58 -5.51 -18.71
N PHE A 75 -11.98 -5.40 -17.54
CA PHE A 75 -11.60 -4.12 -16.95
C PHE A 75 -10.67 -3.33 -17.88
N ALA A 76 -9.58 -3.94 -18.34
CA ALA A 76 -8.63 -3.30 -19.24
C ALA A 76 -9.28 -2.87 -20.56
N ARG A 77 -10.09 -3.72 -21.20
CA ARG A 77 -10.81 -3.34 -22.42
C ARG A 77 -11.69 -2.10 -22.23
N ARG A 78 -12.33 -1.95 -21.08
CA ARG A 78 -13.15 -0.78 -20.77
C ARG A 78 -12.28 0.46 -20.53
N GLU A 79 -11.30 0.36 -19.65
CA GLU A 79 -10.48 1.49 -19.23
C GLU A 79 -9.49 1.95 -20.32
N GLN A 80 -8.99 1.02 -21.15
CA GLN A 80 -8.04 1.32 -22.22
C GLN A 80 -8.70 1.78 -23.53
N SER A 81 -10.02 1.66 -23.68
CA SER A 81 -10.70 1.93 -24.95
C SER A 81 -10.37 3.33 -25.51
N SER A 82 -10.37 4.35 -24.67
CA SER A 82 -10.10 5.75 -25.08
C SER A 82 -8.65 5.98 -25.50
N ILE A 83 -7.69 5.41 -24.77
CA ILE A 83 -6.27 5.57 -25.09
C ILE A 83 -5.87 4.72 -26.31
N LEU A 84 -6.42 3.52 -26.45
CA LEU A 84 -6.17 2.67 -27.62
C LEU A 84 -6.70 3.32 -28.90
N SER A 85 -7.92 3.85 -28.91
CA SER A 85 -8.46 4.59 -30.06
C SER A 85 -7.60 5.83 -30.43
N TYR A 86 -7.10 6.53 -29.43
CA TYR A 86 -6.17 7.65 -29.66
C TYR A 86 -4.85 7.17 -30.27
N LEU A 87 -4.27 6.09 -29.74
CA LEU A 87 -3.00 5.54 -30.25
C LEU A 87 -3.16 4.97 -31.66
N GLU A 88 -4.27 4.30 -31.96
CA GLU A 88 -4.59 3.79 -33.30
C GLU A 88 -4.73 4.93 -34.32
N GLU A 89 -5.34 6.07 -33.95
CA GLU A 89 -5.37 7.28 -34.80
C GLU A 89 -3.95 7.79 -35.06
N LYS A 90 -3.10 7.85 -34.04
CA LYS A 90 -1.70 8.28 -34.19
C LYS A 90 -0.85 7.29 -34.98
N GLU A 91 -1.16 5.99 -34.91
CA GLU A 91 -0.51 4.96 -35.71
C GLU A 91 -0.83 5.13 -37.21
N GLN A 92 -2.11 5.43 -37.56
CA GLN A 92 -2.50 5.76 -38.93
C GLN A 92 -1.78 6.99 -39.48
N GLN A 93 -1.40 7.92 -38.60
CA GLN A 93 -0.57 9.10 -38.95
C GLN A 93 0.93 8.79 -39.01
N GLY A 94 1.34 7.57 -38.72
CA GLY A 94 2.75 7.13 -38.68
C GLY A 94 3.53 7.66 -37.47
N LEU A 95 2.85 8.18 -36.43
CA LEU A 95 3.48 8.77 -35.24
C LEU A 95 3.64 7.77 -34.09
N VAL A 96 2.93 6.65 -34.15
CA VAL A 96 2.96 5.55 -33.18
C VAL A 96 3.15 4.23 -33.94
N ARG A 97 3.67 3.22 -33.30
CA ARG A 97 3.67 1.81 -33.77
C ARG A 97 3.74 0.85 -32.58
N ASP A 98 3.49 -0.43 -32.86
CA ASP A 98 3.64 -1.54 -31.90
C ASP A 98 2.81 -1.34 -30.63
N ILE A 99 1.53 -1.04 -30.80
CA ILE A 99 0.57 -0.83 -29.70
C ILE A 99 0.24 -2.19 -29.07
N ARG A 100 0.46 -2.32 -27.75
CA ARG A 100 0.24 -3.54 -26.98
C ARG A 100 -0.57 -3.24 -25.71
N SER A 101 -1.73 -3.85 -25.60
CA SER A 101 -2.58 -3.82 -24.41
C SER A 101 -2.07 -4.81 -23.35
N ILE A 102 -1.96 -4.38 -22.11
CA ILE A 102 -1.52 -5.19 -20.98
C ILE A 102 -2.63 -5.18 -19.94
N TRP A 103 -3.31 -6.33 -19.81
CA TRP A 103 -4.46 -6.43 -18.91
C TRP A 103 -4.10 -6.88 -17.49
N ILE A 104 -2.98 -7.60 -17.31
CA ILE A 104 -2.55 -8.05 -15.97
C ILE A 104 -2.30 -6.87 -15.01
N VAL A 105 -1.95 -5.75 -15.57
CA VAL A 105 -1.97 -4.42 -14.99
C VAL A 105 -2.56 -3.48 -16.02
N ASN A 106 -3.39 -2.54 -15.65
CA ASN A 106 -4.04 -1.67 -16.63
C ASN A 106 -3.01 -0.68 -17.25
N ALA A 107 -2.29 -1.16 -18.28
CA ALA A 107 -1.23 -0.44 -18.97
C ALA A 107 -1.26 -0.70 -20.48
N VAL A 108 -0.61 0.18 -21.23
CA VAL A 108 -0.39 0.05 -22.69
C VAL A 108 1.08 0.30 -22.98
N ALA A 109 1.69 -0.49 -23.86
CA ALA A 109 3.03 -0.25 -24.37
C ALA A 109 2.98 0.11 -25.86
N CYS A 110 3.85 1.01 -26.30
CA CYS A 110 4.00 1.35 -27.72
C CYS A 110 5.33 2.04 -28.00
N GLU A 111 5.65 2.23 -29.28
CA GLU A 111 6.67 3.19 -29.68
C GLU A 111 6.01 4.46 -30.23
N ALA A 112 6.33 5.62 -29.67
CA ALA A 112 5.69 6.89 -30.00
C ALA A 112 6.68 8.04 -30.17
N THR A 113 6.33 9.02 -30.99
CA THR A 113 7.13 10.23 -31.17
C THR A 113 7.07 11.13 -29.93
N PRO A 114 8.07 12.02 -29.70
CA PRO A 114 8.12 12.94 -28.57
C PRO A 114 6.83 13.77 -28.39
N ALA A 115 6.24 14.22 -29.48
CA ALA A 115 4.99 14.99 -29.43
C ALA A 115 3.83 14.15 -28.86
N VAL A 116 3.65 12.92 -29.34
CA VAL A 116 2.61 12.02 -28.84
C VAL A 116 2.82 11.64 -27.38
N ILE A 117 4.07 11.38 -26.96
CA ILE A 117 4.40 11.07 -25.56
C ILE A 117 3.99 12.24 -24.64
N ARG A 118 4.24 13.48 -25.04
CA ARG A 118 3.80 14.66 -24.30
C ARG A 118 2.27 14.81 -24.28
N GLU A 119 1.59 14.51 -25.39
CA GLU A 119 0.12 14.49 -25.42
C GLU A 119 -0.42 13.41 -24.48
N LEU A 120 0.16 12.21 -24.44
CA LEU A 120 -0.20 11.12 -23.54
C LEU A 120 -0.08 11.53 -22.06
N SER A 121 0.99 12.23 -21.69
CA SER A 121 1.18 12.70 -20.31
C SER A 121 0.16 13.79 -19.89
N GLN A 122 -0.52 14.44 -20.83
CA GLN A 122 -1.57 15.43 -20.55
C GLN A 122 -2.97 14.79 -20.39
N ARG A 123 -3.10 13.49 -20.61
CA ARG A 123 -4.38 12.79 -20.50
C ARG A 123 -4.77 12.58 -19.04
N ALA A 124 -6.04 12.83 -18.74
CA ALA A 124 -6.57 12.66 -17.38
C ALA A 124 -6.62 11.19 -16.90
N ASP A 125 -6.67 10.24 -17.83
CA ASP A 125 -6.70 8.79 -17.56
C ASP A 125 -5.29 8.17 -17.41
N VAL A 126 -4.22 8.87 -17.76
CA VAL A 126 -2.84 8.40 -17.63
C VAL A 126 -2.28 8.76 -16.25
N HIS A 127 -1.70 7.79 -15.57
CA HIS A 127 -0.98 7.97 -14.33
C HIS A 127 0.49 8.29 -14.56
N TYR A 128 1.14 7.53 -15.46
CA TYR A 128 2.58 7.52 -15.59
C TYR A 128 2.99 7.05 -16.99
N VAL A 129 3.99 7.69 -17.57
CA VAL A 129 4.63 7.30 -18.85
C VAL A 129 6.12 7.13 -18.60
N ASN A 130 6.65 5.95 -18.91
CA ASN A 130 8.07 5.64 -18.71
C ASN A 130 8.72 5.17 -20.02
N TYR A 131 10.05 5.34 -20.08
CA TYR A 131 10.87 4.72 -21.11
C TYR A 131 10.92 3.21 -20.89
N ASP A 132 10.56 2.43 -21.89
CA ASP A 132 10.36 0.98 -21.75
C ASP A 132 11.62 0.14 -22.04
N LEU A 133 12.77 0.76 -22.22
CA LEU A 133 14.06 0.08 -22.39
C LEU A 133 15.04 0.60 -21.34
N ALA A 134 15.00 0.03 -20.13
CA ALA A 134 16.03 0.32 -19.14
C ALA A 134 17.39 -0.25 -19.62
N TRP A 135 18.43 0.58 -19.58
CA TRP A 135 19.78 0.09 -19.73
C TRP A 135 20.22 -0.55 -18.42
N CYS A 136 20.49 -1.84 -18.48
CA CYS A 136 20.77 -2.68 -17.32
C CYS A 136 22.10 -3.39 -17.56
N PRO A 137 23.25 -2.73 -17.38
CA PRO A 137 24.56 -3.35 -17.59
C PRO A 137 24.71 -4.55 -16.64
N ASP A 138 25.30 -5.62 -17.15
CA ASP A 138 25.49 -6.87 -16.41
C ASP A 138 24.19 -7.48 -15.85
N LEU A 139 23.06 -7.28 -16.60
CA LEU A 139 21.75 -7.83 -16.23
C LEU A 139 21.79 -9.35 -16.08
N LEU A 140 22.48 -10.00 -17.01
CA LEU A 140 22.57 -11.45 -17.11
C LEU A 140 24.01 -11.92 -16.94
N GLU A 141 24.16 -13.09 -16.34
CA GLU A 141 25.43 -13.81 -16.26
C GLU A 141 25.86 -14.31 -17.66
N LYS A 142 27.15 -14.24 -17.93
CA LYS A 142 27.70 -14.74 -19.20
C LYS A 142 27.94 -16.26 -19.10
N PRO A 143 27.61 -17.03 -20.16
CA PRO A 143 27.94 -18.44 -20.19
C PRO A 143 29.44 -18.68 -19.98
N GLY A 144 29.76 -19.61 -19.08
CA GLY A 144 31.12 -20.06 -18.85
C GLY A 144 31.69 -20.94 -19.99
N ALA A 145 32.81 -21.54 -19.72
CA ALA A 145 33.37 -22.53 -20.64
C ALA A 145 32.46 -23.79 -20.73
N PRO A 146 32.51 -24.53 -21.88
CA PRO A 146 31.83 -25.81 -21.99
C PRO A 146 32.26 -26.75 -20.86
N ALA A 147 31.26 -27.44 -20.26
CA ALA A 147 31.50 -28.44 -19.23
C ALA A 147 31.36 -29.84 -19.82
N GLU A 148 32.22 -30.76 -19.34
CA GLU A 148 32.14 -32.15 -19.75
C GLU A 148 30.90 -32.82 -19.07
N PRO A 149 30.27 -33.80 -19.76
CA PRO A 149 29.17 -34.57 -19.15
C PRO A 149 29.59 -35.25 -17.86
N GLN A 150 28.76 -35.19 -16.83
CA GLN A 150 29.07 -35.77 -15.52
C GLN A 150 28.47 -37.18 -15.29
N TYR A 151 27.58 -37.63 -16.19
CA TYR A 151 26.89 -38.95 -16.15
C TYR A 151 26.13 -39.22 -14.83
N ASP A 152 25.82 -38.19 -14.08
CA ASP A 152 25.10 -38.24 -12.80
C ASP A 152 24.40 -36.89 -12.56
N ALA A 153 23.53 -36.81 -11.55
CA ALA A 153 22.92 -35.57 -11.16
C ALA A 153 23.97 -34.53 -10.71
N THR A 154 23.82 -33.28 -11.13
CA THR A 154 24.74 -32.21 -10.75
C THR A 154 24.72 -31.94 -9.25
N TRP A 155 25.76 -31.27 -8.74
CA TRP A 155 25.91 -31.03 -7.30
C TRP A 155 24.71 -30.30 -6.69
N GLY A 156 24.16 -29.29 -7.41
CA GLY A 156 23.02 -28.51 -6.95
C GLY A 156 21.77 -29.36 -6.79
N VAL A 157 21.46 -30.21 -7.79
CA VAL A 157 20.31 -31.13 -7.78
C VAL A 157 20.44 -32.13 -6.61
N ARG A 158 21.64 -32.67 -6.37
CA ARG A 158 21.90 -33.58 -5.21
C ARG A 158 21.82 -32.83 -3.88
N LYS A 159 22.36 -31.61 -3.83
CA LYS A 159 22.41 -30.81 -2.61
C LYS A 159 21.01 -30.50 -2.04
N ILE A 160 20.04 -30.27 -2.90
CA ILE A 160 18.64 -30.05 -2.50
C ILE A 160 17.84 -31.36 -2.36
N ARG A 161 18.48 -32.51 -2.57
CA ARG A 161 17.90 -33.86 -2.42
C ARG A 161 16.75 -34.16 -3.39
N ALA A 162 16.82 -33.66 -4.64
CA ALA A 162 15.83 -33.96 -5.66
C ALA A 162 15.81 -35.44 -6.09
N PRO A 163 16.96 -36.17 -6.22
CA PRO A 163 16.93 -37.58 -6.55
C PRO A 163 16.14 -38.45 -5.58
N GLU A 164 16.16 -38.14 -4.29
CA GLU A 164 15.35 -38.81 -3.28
C GLU A 164 13.85 -38.55 -3.44
N VAL A 165 13.45 -37.44 -4.05
CA VAL A 165 12.06 -37.17 -4.39
C VAL A 165 11.65 -37.96 -5.64
N TRP A 166 12.52 -38.10 -6.63
CA TRP A 166 12.28 -38.94 -7.81
C TRP A 166 12.08 -40.40 -7.43
N ALA A 167 12.86 -40.90 -6.44
CA ALA A 167 12.69 -42.25 -5.90
C ALA A 167 11.32 -42.48 -5.27
N GLN A 168 10.60 -41.42 -4.89
CA GLN A 168 9.20 -41.46 -4.42
C GLN A 168 8.17 -41.38 -5.56
N GLY A 169 8.62 -41.23 -6.82
CA GLY A 169 7.74 -41.14 -8.00
C GLY A 169 7.26 -39.70 -8.33
N TYR A 170 7.82 -38.66 -7.71
CA TYR A 170 7.49 -37.27 -8.00
C TYR A 170 8.64 -36.65 -8.80
N THR A 171 8.41 -36.37 -10.07
CA THR A 171 9.39 -35.89 -11.05
C THR A 171 8.99 -34.59 -11.73
N GLY A 172 7.89 -33.95 -11.29
CA GLY A 172 7.34 -32.73 -11.91
C GLY A 172 6.24 -32.99 -12.92
N GLN A 173 5.81 -34.24 -13.06
CA GLN A 173 4.80 -34.65 -14.06
C GLN A 173 3.48 -33.89 -13.90
N GLY A 174 2.93 -33.41 -15.04
CA GLY A 174 1.68 -32.68 -15.10
C GLY A 174 1.77 -31.19 -14.70
N VAL A 175 2.96 -30.68 -14.43
CA VAL A 175 3.20 -29.28 -14.02
C VAL A 175 3.81 -28.49 -15.17
N VAL A 176 3.29 -27.29 -15.40
CA VAL A 176 3.80 -26.35 -16.40
C VAL A 176 4.51 -25.19 -15.69
N CYS A 177 5.79 -24.98 -16.03
CA CYS A 177 6.58 -23.84 -15.56
C CYS A 177 6.71 -22.80 -16.67
N GLY A 178 6.19 -21.59 -16.48
CA GLY A 178 6.46 -20.44 -17.31
C GLY A 178 7.90 -19.99 -17.13
N HIS A 179 8.65 -19.92 -18.21
CA HIS A 179 10.05 -19.56 -18.21
C HIS A 179 10.25 -18.19 -18.87
N ILE A 180 10.40 -17.13 -18.04
CA ILE A 180 10.56 -15.74 -18.48
C ILE A 180 12.05 -15.40 -18.48
N ASP A 181 12.66 -15.45 -19.66
CA ASP A 181 14.12 -15.31 -19.82
C ASP A 181 14.49 -14.94 -21.28
N THR A 182 15.74 -15.17 -21.71
CA THR A 182 16.25 -14.94 -23.07
C THR A 182 15.70 -15.89 -24.14
N GLY A 183 14.78 -16.78 -23.77
CA GLY A 183 14.29 -17.87 -24.60
C GLY A 183 14.79 -19.22 -24.11
N CYS A 184 14.61 -20.25 -24.91
CA CYS A 184 15.11 -21.59 -24.65
C CYS A 184 15.51 -22.25 -25.96
N ASP A 185 16.65 -22.98 -25.98
CA ASP A 185 16.95 -23.90 -27.05
C ASP A 185 16.10 -25.16 -26.88
N TYR A 186 14.86 -25.07 -27.37
CA TYR A 186 13.90 -26.17 -27.33
C TYR A 186 14.24 -27.34 -28.24
N THR A 187 15.42 -27.29 -28.91
CA THR A 187 15.99 -28.42 -29.70
C THR A 187 17.07 -29.17 -28.94
N HIS A 188 17.48 -28.65 -27.76
CA HIS A 188 18.46 -29.33 -26.92
C HIS A 188 17.94 -30.73 -26.53
N PRO A 189 18.73 -31.83 -26.69
CA PRO A 189 18.21 -33.20 -26.48
C PRO A 189 17.61 -33.44 -25.10
N ASP A 190 18.10 -32.78 -24.03
CA ASP A 190 17.62 -32.92 -22.66
C ASP A 190 16.39 -32.05 -22.38
N LEU A 191 15.90 -31.28 -23.35
CA LEU A 191 14.79 -30.35 -23.17
C LEU A 191 13.68 -30.54 -24.19
N ALA A 192 13.99 -31.14 -25.36
CA ALA A 192 13.08 -31.13 -26.51
C ALA A 192 11.73 -31.80 -26.23
N ASP A 193 11.70 -32.84 -25.42
CA ASP A 193 10.49 -33.56 -24.99
C ASP A 193 9.89 -33.04 -23.66
N HIS A 194 10.50 -32.00 -23.07
CA HIS A 194 10.02 -31.36 -21.84
C HIS A 194 9.37 -29.99 -22.10
N MET A 195 9.12 -29.66 -23.36
CA MET A 195 8.48 -28.41 -23.75
C MET A 195 6.97 -28.44 -23.50
N TRP A 196 6.39 -27.30 -23.18
CA TRP A 196 4.94 -27.10 -23.16
C TRP A 196 4.34 -27.26 -24.56
N GLU A 197 3.27 -28.05 -24.67
CA GLU A 197 2.61 -28.33 -25.93
C GLU A 197 1.27 -27.63 -26.02
N ASP A 198 1.08 -26.87 -27.10
CA ASP A 198 -0.20 -26.25 -27.45
C ASP A 198 -0.27 -26.08 -28.97
N PRO A 199 -1.38 -26.50 -29.61
CA PRO A 199 -1.54 -26.40 -31.06
C PRO A 199 -1.42 -24.98 -31.61
N ASN A 200 -1.76 -23.97 -30.83
CA ASN A 200 -1.69 -22.57 -31.25
C ASN A 200 -0.28 -21.97 -31.06
N TYR A 201 0.60 -22.69 -30.36
CA TYR A 201 1.96 -22.25 -30.04
C TYR A 201 3.00 -23.34 -30.37
N PRO A 202 3.23 -23.63 -31.67
CA PRO A 202 4.01 -24.79 -32.11
C PRO A 202 5.48 -24.75 -31.73
N TYR A 203 5.98 -23.62 -31.25
CA TYR A 203 7.36 -23.45 -30.74
C TYR A 203 7.38 -23.25 -29.20
N HIS A 204 6.38 -23.79 -28.52
CA HIS A 204 6.36 -23.94 -27.06
C HIS A 204 6.25 -22.65 -26.25
N GLY A 205 5.80 -21.53 -26.84
CA GLY A 205 5.66 -20.26 -26.15
C GLY A 205 5.60 -19.05 -27.06
N TRP A 206 6.12 -17.89 -26.57
CA TRP A 206 6.04 -16.62 -27.28
C TRP A 206 7.32 -15.79 -27.12
N ASN A 207 7.72 -15.11 -28.19
CA ASN A 207 8.80 -14.14 -28.20
C ASN A 207 8.21 -12.72 -28.14
N PHE A 208 8.29 -12.09 -26.97
CA PHE A 208 7.76 -10.74 -26.71
C PHE A 208 8.66 -9.64 -27.28
N GLU A 209 9.94 -9.94 -27.54
CA GLU A 209 10.86 -9.00 -28.20
C GLU A 209 10.47 -8.78 -29.67
N SER A 210 10.24 -9.86 -30.40
CA SER A 210 9.93 -9.84 -31.84
C SER A 210 8.43 -10.03 -32.12
N ASN A 211 7.60 -10.14 -31.09
CA ASN A 211 6.15 -10.36 -31.15
C ASN A 211 5.76 -11.50 -32.10
N ASN A 212 6.34 -12.67 -31.90
CA ASN A 212 6.05 -13.86 -32.69
C ASN A 212 6.13 -15.15 -31.83
N ASN A 213 5.76 -16.28 -32.42
CA ASN A 213 5.70 -17.56 -31.72
C ASN A 213 7.04 -18.33 -31.66
N ASN A 214 8.18 -17.72 -31.95
CA ASN A 214 9.47 -18.39 -31.92
C ASN A 214 10.37 -17.85 -30.80
N PRO A 215 10.31 -18.42 -29.58
CA PRO A 215 11.11 -18.00 -28.45
C PRO A 215 12.47 -18.69 -28.34
N MET A 216 13.08 -19.09 -29.47
CA MET A 216 14.42 -19.69 -29.52
C MET A 216 15.44 -18.78 -28.82
N ASP A 217 16.25 -19.35 -27.95
CA ASP A 217 17.31 -18.64 -27.25
C ASP A 217 18.48 -18.34 -28.16
N GLN A 218 19.02 -17.13 -28.07
CA GLN A 218 20.18 -16.66 -28.79
C GLN A 218 21.30 -16.18 -27.86
N ASN A 219 21.05 -16.16 -26.56
CA ASN A 219 21.99 -15.70 -25.54
C ASN A 219 22.68 -16.88 -24.81
N GLY A 220 21.88 -17.88 -24.44
CA GLY A 220 22.31 -19.07 -23.68
C GLY A 220 21.94 -19.03 -22.20
N HIS A 221 21.57 -17.86 -21.63
CA HIS A 221 21.16 -17.74 -20.23
C HIS A 221 19.85 -18.50 -19.99
N GLY A 222 18.83 -18.28 -20.82
CA GLY A 222 17.54 -18.93 -20.68
C GLY A 222 17.61 -20.44 -20.90
N THR A 223 18.44 -20.93 -21.83
CA THR A 223 18.63 -22.38 -22.02
C THR A 223 19.24 -23.02 -20.78
N HIS A 224 20.20 -22.34 -20.13
CA HIS A 224 20.81 -22.82 -18.87
C HIS A 224 19.78 -22.87 -17.74
N THR A 225 18.99 -21.82 -17.55
CA THR A 225 17.99 -21.76 -16.49
C THR A 225 16.84 -22.75 -16.74
N ALA A 226 16.39 -22.93 -17.98
CA ALA A 226 15.39 -23.94 -18.34
C ALA A 226 15.90 -25.36 -18.09
N GLY A 227 17.18 -25.62 -18.44
CA GLY A 227 17.84 -26.90 -18.18
C GLY A 227 17.88 -27.22 -16.68
N THR A 228 18.16 -26.25 -15.83
CA THR A 228 18.15 -26.46 -14.35
C THR A 228 16.75 -26.76 -13.82
N VAL A 229 15.67 -26.30 -14.47
CA VAL A 229 14.30 -26.69 -14.08
C VAL A 229 14.01 -28.13 -14.48
N ALA A 230 14.19 -28.51 -15.78
CA ALA A 230 13.51 -29.67 -16.35
C ALA A 230 14.38 -30.61 -17.21
N SER A 231 15.68 -30.40 -17.37
CA SER A 231 16.45 -31.34 -18.20
C SER A 231 16.47 -32.74 -17.60
N ASP A 232 16.42 -33.78 -18.43
CA ASP A 232 16.30 -35.17 -18.02
C ASP A 232 17.65 -35.95 -18.05
N GLY A 233 18.72 -35.30 -18.54
CA GLY A 233 20.06 -35.90 -18.65
C GLY A 233 20.22 -36.89 -19.77
N THR A 234 19.33 -36.92 -20.77
CA THR A 234 19.43 -37.79 -21.94
C THR A 234 20.79 -37.65 -22.66
N SER A 235 21.40 -36.46 -22.66
CA SER A 235 22.73 -36.20 -23.23
C SER A 235 23.89 -36.50 -22.26
N GLY A 236 23.64 -37.00 -21.06
CA GLY A 236 24.67 -37.49 -20.15
C GLY A 236 24.90 -36.66 -18.87
N THR A 237 24.11 -35.58 -18.60
CA THR A 237 24.17 -34.85 -17.32
C THR A 237 22.80 -34.53 -16.82
N GLN A 238 22.38 -35.10 -15.70
CA GLN A 238 21.11 -34.75 -15.05
C GLN A 238 21.26 -33.43 -14.31
N CYS A 239 20.91 -32.34 -14.94
CA CYS A 239 20.98 -31.00 -14.36
C CYS A 239 19.59 -30.41 -14.01
N GLY A 240 18.50 -31.00 -14.46
CA GLY A 240 17.13 -30.60 -14.12
C GLY A 240 16.68 -31.15 -12.78
N VAL A 241 16.00 -30.34 -12.01
CA VAL A 241 15.43 -30.71 -10.70
C VAL A 241 14.13 -31.49 -10.86
N ALA A 242 13.33 -31.15 -11.87
CA ALA A 242 12.01 -31.73 -12.15
C ALA A 242 11.94 -32.27 -13.60
N PRO A 243 12.54 -33.43 -13.88
CA PRO A 243 12.75 -33.92 -15.24
C PRO A 243 11.47 -34.24 -16.03
N ASP A 244 10.29 -34.29 -15.43
CA ASP A 244 9.03 -34.48 -16.13
C ASP A 244 8.14 -33.21 -16.15
N ALA A 245 8.66 -32.07 -15.69
CA ALA A 245 7.96 -30.79 -15.80
C ALA A 245 7.98 -30.27 -17.25
N ARG A 246 6.99 -29.44 -17.60
CA ARG A 246 6.88 -28.80 -18.94
C ARG A 246 7.27 -27.34 -18.88
N ILE A 247 8.07 -26.89 -19.86
CA ILE A 247 8.56 -25.52 -19.95
C ILE A 247 7.75 -24.73 -20.97
N MET A 248 7.02 -23.70 -20.55
CA MET A 248 6.37 -22.70 -21.37
C MET A 248 7.30 -21.52 -21.58
N VAL A 249 7.85 -21.34 -22.77
CA VAL A 249 8.92 -20.37 -23.03
C VAL A 249 8.36 -18.97 -23.27
N CYS A 250 8.77 -18.00 -22.48
CA CYS A 250 8.44 -16.59 -22.63
C CYS A 250 9.74 -15.79 -22.83
N ARG A 251 10.12 -15.61 -24.11
CA ARG A 251 11.32 -14.83 -24.44
C ARG A 251 11.05 -13.35 -24.30
N VAL A 252 11.81 -12.67 -23.46
CA VAL A 252 11.81 -11.22 -23.30
C VAL A 252 13.12 -10.63 -23.80
N ARG A 253 13.12 -9.34 -24.11
CA ARG A 253 14.31 -8.64 -24.61
C ARG A 253 15.41 -8.59 -23.55
N THR A 254 16.60 -9.03 -23.95
CA THR A 254 17.81 -9.02 -23.11
C THR A 254 19.06 -8.70 -23.96
N VAL A 255 18.85 -7.99 -25.09
CA VAL A 255 19.92 -7.65 -26.03
C VAL A 255 20.55 -6.31 -25.64
N ALA A 256 21.89 -6.24 -25.72
CA ALA A 256 22.67 -5.04 -25.44
C ALA A 256 22.40 -4.44 -24.05
N ASP A 257 22.33 -5.31 -23.02
CA ASP A 257 22.12 -4.91 -21.63
C ASP A 257 20.87 -4.03 -21.41
N SER A 258 19.82 -4.27 -22.19
CA SER A 258 18.54 -3.58 -22.03
C SER A 258 17.38 -4.55 -21.96
N VAL A 259 16.41 -4.24 -21.10
CA VAL A 259 15.20 -5.04 -20.87
C VAL A 259 13.98 -4.14 -20.79
N ALA A 260 12.83 -4.63 -21.30
CA ALA A 260 11.56 -3.92 -21.27
C ALA A 260 10.68 -4.45 -20.13
N GLU A 261 10.27 -3.60 -19.21
CA GLU A 261 9.33 -3.98 -18.13
C GLU A 261 8.01 -4.48 -18.71
N SER A 262 7.49 -3.79 -19.75
CA SER A 262 6.22 -4.15 -20.39
C SER A 262 6.22 -5.55 -21.01
N GLN A 263 7.36 -6.02 -21.54
CA GLN A 263 7.47 -7.37 -22.08
C GLN A 263 7.40 -8.43 -20.99
N CYS A 264 7.99 -8.16 -19.81
CA CYS A 264 7.87 -9.07 -18.67
C CYS A 264 6.42 -9.11 -18.14
N TRP A 265 5.72 -7.98 -18.10
CA TRP A 265 4.29 -7.96 -17.73
C TRP A 265 3.43 -8.72 -18.74
N GLN A 266 3.73 -8.60 -20.05
CA GLN A 266 3.06 -9.40 -21.10
C GLN A 266 3.39 -10.88 -20.97
N ALA A 267 4.62 -11.24 -20.61
CA ALA A 267 5.02 -12.63 -20.34
C ALA A 267 4.26 -13.20 -19.14
N MET A 268 4.13 -12.44 -18.05
CA MET A 268 3.33 -12.84 -16.88
C MET A 268 1.85 -13.00 -17.25
N GLN A 269 1.29 -12.08 -18.04
CA GLN A 269 -0.06 -12.18 -18.59
C GLN A 269 -0.25 -13.46 -19.41
N PHE A 270 0.73 -13.81 -20.26
CA PHE A 270 0.74 -15.02 -21.08
C PHE A 270 0.81 -16.29 -20.20
N VAL A 271 1.66 -16.29 -19.19
CA VAL A 271 1.78 -17.38 -18.21
C VAL A 271 0.44 -17.63 -17.51
N VAL A 272 -0.30 -16.57 -17.13
CA VAL A 272 -1.62 -16.70 -16.53
C VAL A 272 -2.63 -17.24 -17.55
N SER A 273 -2.68 -16.67 -18.74
CA SER A 273 -3.71 -16.99 -19.76
C SER A 273 -3.20 -16.67 -21.17
N PRO A 274 -2.64 -17.67 -21.87
CA PRO A 274 -2.22 -17.48 -23.28
C PRO A 274 -3.42 -17.06 -24.14
N PRO A 275 -3.32 -16.00 -24.95
CA PRO A 275 -4.48 -15.43 -25.66
C PRO A 275 -5.27 -16.41 -26.54
N LEU A 276 -4.59 -17.34 -27.21
CA LEU A 276 -5.24 -18.33 -28.09
C LEU A 276 -5.62 -19.63 -27.36
N SER A 277 -5.20 -19.81 -26.11
CA SER A 277 -5.43 -21.00 -25.29
C SER A 277 -5.62 -20.63 -23.80
N PRO A 278 -6.66 -19.85 -23.44
CA PRO A 278 -6.77 -19.22 -22.10
C PRO A 278 -6.76 -20.19 -20.94
N ALA A 279 -7.19 -21.45 -21.14
CA ALA A 279 -7.20 -22.46 -20.09
C ALA A 279 -5.87 -23.21 -19.91
N ASN A 280 -4.88 -22.99 -20.80
CA ASN A 280 -3.63 -23.73 -20.86
C ASN A 280 -2.43 -22.91 -20.31
N GLY A 281 -2.67 -22.06 -19.32
CA GLY A 281 -1.63 -21.29 -18.63
C GLY A 281 -0.76 -22.15 -17.72
N ALA A 282 0.36 -21.58 -17.25
CA ALA A 282 1.32 -22.28 -16.39
C ALA A 282 0.93 -22.26 -14.90
N ASP A 283 1.50 -23.15 -14.11
CA ASP A 283 1.24 -23.32 -12.68
C ASP A 283 2.12 -22.42 -11.80
N LEU A 284 3.32 -22.17 -12.30
CA LEU A 284 4.28 -21.24 -11.72
C LEU A 284 5.04 -20.56 -12.84
N TYR A 285 5.80 -19.53 -12.49
CA TYR A 285 6.86 -19.06 -13.39
C TYR A 285 8.19 -18.90 -12.67
N THR A 286 9.27 -19.02 -13.44
CA THR A 286 10.63 -18.68 -13.04
C THR A 286 11.10 -17.47 -13.84
N MET A 287 11.69 -16.47 -13.16
CA MET A 287 12.26 -15.29 -13.79
C MET A 287 13.62 -14.98 -13.19
N SER A 288 14.67 -15.33 -13.92
CA SER A 288 16.05 -15.16 -13.51
C SER A 288 16.63 -13.79 -13.93
N LEU A 289 15.80 -12.75 -13.81
CA LEU A 289 16.14 -11.37 -14.11
C LEU A 289 15.37 -10.39 -13.23
N GLY A 290 15.82 -9.13 -13.18
CA GLY A 290 15.18 -8.07 -12.39
C GLY A 290 15.96 -6.77 -12.49
N TRP A 291 15.42 -5.69 -11.97
CA TRP A 291 15.95 -4.33 -12.05
C TRP A 291 16.50 -3.85 -10.72
N MET A 292 17.75 -3.37 -10.72
CA MET A 292 18.23 -2.58 -9.58
C MET A 292 17.36 -1.34 -9.39
N LEU A 293 17.20 -0.89 -8.16
CA LEU A 293 16.42 0.34 -7.88
C LEU A 293 17.01 1.58 -8.56
N SER A 294 18.33 1.59 -8.80
CA SER A 294 19.02 2.65 -9.56
C SER A 294 18.65 2.70 -11.05
N TRP A 295 18.06 1.65 -11.59
CA TRP A 295 17.53 1.59 -12.96
C TRP A 295 16.07 2.07 -13.06
N ASN A 296 15.54 2.59 -11.94
CA ASN A 296 14.22 3.19 -11.80
C ASN A 296 13.04 2.30 -12.28
N PRO A 297 12.96 1.02 -11.85
CA PRO A 297 11.76 0.22 -12.13
C PRO A 297 10.54 0.87 -11.48
N HIS A 298 9.38 0.77 -12.14
CA HIS A 298 8.15 1.30 -11.55
C HIS A 298 7.59 0.33 -10.49
N GLN A 299 8.17 0.36 -9.29
CA GLN A 299 7.91 -0.59 -8.20
C GLN A 299 6.42 -0.78 -7.90
N ALA A 300 5.63 0.31 -7.88
CA ALA A 300 4.20 0.24 -7.60
C ALA A 300 3.44 -0.62 -8.64
N THR A 301 3.78 -0.48 -9.92
CA THR A 301 3.21 -1.32 -10.99
C THR A 301 3.65 -2.78 -10.84
N TRP A 302 4.91 -3.03 -10.53
CA TRP A 302 5.39 -4.40 -10.29
C TRP A 302 4.64 -5.08 -9.14
N ARG A 303 4.38 -4.36 -8.06
CA ARG A 303 3.59 -4.89 -6.94
C ARG A 303 2.15 -5.21 -7.37
N GLN A 304 1.51 -4.32 -8.13
CA GLN A 304 0.18 -4.56 -8.67
C GLN A 304 0.14 -5.80 -9.59
N VAL A 305 1.12 -5.95 -10.47
CA VAL A 305 1.26 -7.13 -11.34
C VAL A 305 1.41 -8.40 -10.50
N ALA A 306 2.34 -8.39 -9.54
CA ALA A 306 2.61 -9.53 -8.67
C ALA A 306 1.36 -9.96 -7.89
N ASP A 307 0.61 -8.99 -7.34
CA ASP A 307 -0.63 -9.26 -6.61
C ASP A 307 -1.70 -9.89 -7.53
N ASN A 308 -1.85 -9.40 -8.76
CA ASN A 308 -2.81 -9.93 -9.73
C ASN A 308 -2.44 -11.35 -10.19
N VAL A 309 -1.14 -11.63 -10.40
CA VAL A 309 -0.65 -12.97 -10.69
C VAL A 309 -0.88 -13.93 -9.51
N ASN A 310 -0.68 -13.47 -8.28
CA ASN A 310 -1.00 -14.24 -7.07
C ASN A 310 -2.50 -14.56 -6.98
N ALA A 311 -3.37 -13.59 -7.30
CA ALA A 311 -4.81 -13.82 -7.34
C ALA A 311 -5.19 -14.91 -8.37
N ALA A 312 -4.47 -14.98 -9.50
CA ALA A 312 -4.60 -16.05 -10.49
C ALA A 312 -4.10 -17.42 -10.00
N GLY A 313 -3.45 -17.47 -8.83
CA GLY A 313 -2.92 -18.71 -8.24
C GLY A 313 -1.62 -19.20 -8.88
N VAL A 314 -0.94 -18.38 -9.67
CA VAL A 314 0.38 -18.69 -10.27
C VAL A 314 1.47 -18.38 -9.25
N ILE A 315 2.36 -19.35 -9.03
CA ILE A 315 3.48 -19.23 -8.08
C ILE A 315 4.62 -18.49 -8.76
N GLN A 316 5.19 -17.47 -8.10
CA GLN A 316 6.15 -16.54 -8.67
C GLN A 316 7.52 -16.74 -8.04
N ILE A 317 8.52 -17.22 -8.82
CA ILE A 317 9.87 -17.51 -8.37
C ILE A 317 10.85 -16.59 -9.09
N VAL A 318 11.52 -15.69 -8.36
CA VAL A 318 12.35 -14.62 -8.96
C VAL A 318 13.71 -14.51 -8.26
N ALA A 319 14.76 -14.25 -9.02
CA ALA A 319 16.11 -14.02 -8.51
C ALA A 319 16.17 -12.75 -7.62
N ALA A 320 16.91 -12.84 -6.49
CA ALA A 320 17.13 -11.69 -5.61
C ALA A 320 18.06 -10.63 -6.23
N GLY A 321 18.94 -11.03 -7.14
CA GLY A 321 19.97 -10.19 -7.76
C GLY A 321 21.38 -10.52 -7.29
N ASN A 322 22.38 -9.89 -7.92
CA ASN A 322 23.81 -10.20 -7.72
C ASN A 322 24.58 -8.99 -7.16
N GLU A 323 23.89 -8.10 -6.43
CA GLU A 323 24.41 -6.81 -5.96
C GLU A 323 24.68 -6.79 -4.44
N ARG A 324 25.27 -7.87 -3.89
CA ARG A 324 25.61 -7.95 -2.45
C ARG A 324 26.50 -6.79 -1.97
N SER A 325 27.33 -6.22 -2.85
CA SER A 325 28.19 -5.08 -2.54
C SER A 325 27.41 -3.79 -2.25
N LEU A 326 26.16 -3.69 -2.70
CA LEU A 326 25.30 -2.55 -2.39
C LEU A 326 24.79 -2.64 -0.94
N THR A 327 24.71 -1.47 -0.31
CA THR A 327 24.14 -1.37 1.04
C THR A 327 22.62 -1.51 0.99
N PRO A 328 21.99 -2.30 1.88
CA PRO A 328 20.55 -2.28 2.02
C PRO A 328 20.03 -0.84 2.28
N PRO A 329 18.84 -0.51 1.76
CA PRO A 329 17.81 -1.40 1.18
C PRO A 329 17.91 -1.63 -0.32
N ASN A 330 19.00 -1.26 -0.97
CA ASN A 330 19.11 -1.17 -2.45
C ASN A 330 19.70 -2.43 -3.11
N SER A 331 20.01 -3.47 -2.35
CA SER A 331 20.68 -4.66 -2.87
C SER A 331 19.74 -5.59 -3.66
N CYS A 332 18.51 -5.84 -3.18
CA CYS A 332 17.58 -6.72 -3.90
C CYS A 332 16.95 -6.05 -5.11
N ARG A 333 16.93 -6.77 -6.24
CA ARG A 333 16.32 -6.32 -7.49
C ARG A 333 14.77 -6.36 -7.41
N CYS A 334 14.12 -5.42 -8.08
CA CYS A 334 12.69 -5.48 -8.38
C CYS A 334 12.48 -6.44 -9.59
N PRO A 335 11.48 -7.34 -9.60
CA PRO A 335 10.41 -7.49 -8.62
C PRO A 335 10.70 -8.49 -7.48
N GLY A 336 11.89 -9.08 -7.37
CA GLY A 336 12.25 -9.97 -6.24
C GLY A 336 12.07 -9.32 -4.87
N ASN A 337 12.11 -8.00 -4.78
CA ASN A 337 11.87 -7.22 -3.57
C ASN A 337 10.38 -6.97 -3.23
N VAL A 338 9.43 -7.44 -4.07
CA VAL A 338 8.00 -7.19 -3.88
C VAL A 338 7.47 -7.87 -2.61
N PRO A 339 6.80 -7.11 -1.71
CA PRO A 339 6.21 -7.65 -0.50
C PRO A 339 4.90 -8.42 -0.78
N PRO A 340 4.41 -9.20 0.20
CA PRO A 340 3.09 -9.81 0.12
C PRO A 340 1.96 -8.78 -0.02
N PRO A 341 0.84 -9.14 -0.66
CA PRO A 341 -0.33 -8.27 -0.69
C PRO A 341 -0.89 -8.04 0.72
N TRP A 342 -1.34 -6.82 1.01
CA TRP A 342 -1.92 -6.39 2.31
C TRP A 342 -1.08 -6.75 3.53
N TRP A 343 0.19 -6.80 3.35
CA TRP A 343 1.11 -7.15 4.40
C TRP A 343 1.04 -6.16 5.56
N ASN A 344 1.07 -6.71 6.77
CA ASN A 344 1.36 -5.91 7.93
C ASN A 344 2.90 -5.85 8.10
N PRO A 345 3.53 -4.66 8.07
CA PRO A 345 4.98 -4.51 8.24
C PRO A 345 5.55 -5.18 9.50
N GLN A 346 4.71 -5.41 10.51
CA GLN A 346 5.09 -6.09 11.74
C GLN A 346 5.19 -7.61 11.60
N ASN A 347 4.65 -8.19 10.54
CA ASN A 347 4.65 -9.64 10.35
C ASN A 347 5.78 -10.04 9.38
N THR A 348 7.01 -10.10 9.87
CA THR A 348 8.22 -10.51 9.12
C THR A 348 8.56 -12.00 9.29
N GLY A 349 7.65 -12.78 9.90
CA GLY A 349 7.86 -14.18 10.18
C GLY A 349 7.84 -15.07 8.94
N THR A 350 8.45 -16.26 9.03
CA THR A 350 8.33 -17.33 8.05
C THR A 350 6.90 -17.87 7.99
N GLY A 351 6.53 -18.41 6.82
CA GLY A 351 5.20 -19.00 6.62
C GLY A 351 4.09 -18.01 6.28
N THR A 352 4.42 -16.79 5.93
CA THR A 352 3.47 -15.81 5.44
C THR A 352 3.40 -15.81 3.92
N LEU A 353 2.31 -15.27 3.36
CA LEU A 353 2.17 -15.15 1.91
C LEU A 353 3.23 -14.20 1.36
N SER A 354 4.11 -14.67 0.50
CA SER A 354 4.97 -13.81 -0.30
C SER A 354 4.26 -13.34 -1.57
N GLY A 355 4.50 -12.09 -1.96
CA GLY A 355 4.08 -11.57 -3.26
C GLY A 355 4.86 -12.26 -4.37
N ILE A 356 6.17 -12.27 -4.21
CA ILE A 356 7.14 -12.96 -5.07
C ILE A 356 8.14 -13.67 -4.17
N ILE A 357 8.37 -14.96 -4.39
CA ILE A 357 9.38 -15.75 -3.70
C ILE A 357 10.76 -15.39 -4.28
N SER A 358 11.53 -14.66 -3.50
CA SER A 358 12.85 -14.15 -3.87
C SER A 358 13.95 -15.14 -3.50
N ILE A 359 14.86 -15.44 -4.42
CA ILE A 359 15.82 -16.52 -4.27
C ILE A 359 17.25 -15.97 -4.17
N GLY A 360 17.92 -16.25 -3.04
CA GLY A 360 19.35 -16.06 -2.82
C GLY A 360 20.19 -17.23 -3.34
N ALA A 361 21.50 -17.03 -3.44
CA ALA A 361 22.43 -18.03 -3.97
C ALA A 361 23.39 -18.54 -2.90
N THR A 362 23.56 -19.87 -2.82
CA THR A 362 24.60 -20.53 -2.01
C THR A 362 25.58 -21.34 -2.88
N ASP A 363 26.77 -21.60 -2.34
CA ASP A 363 27.72 -22.52 -2.93
C ASP A 363 27.52 -23.98 -2.42
N SER A 364 28.39 -24.89 -2.88
CA SER A 364 28.33 -26.30 -2.54
C SER A 364 28.59 -26.59 -1.04
N THR A 365 29.19 -25.65 -0.30
CA THR A 365 29.47 -25.74 1.14
C THR A 365 28.38 -25.08 2.01
N ASP A 366 27.31 -24.58 1.42
CA ASP A 366 26.26 -23.81 2.06
C ASP A 366 26.70 -22.40 2.48
N ALA A 367 27.84 -21.88 1.98
CA ALA A 367 28.19 -20.49 2.17
C ALA A 367 27.36 -19.59 1.23
N ILE A 368 26.97 -18.41 1.72
CA ILE A 368 26.28 -17.43 0.87
C ILE A 368 27.22 -16.96 -0.25
N ALA A 369 26.74 -16.95 -1.48
CA ALA A 369 27.53 -16.47 -2.61
C ALA A 369 27.91 -14.99 -2.42
N SER A 370 29.16 -14.65 -2.76
CA SER A 370 29.71 -13.30 -2.56
C SER A 370 28.96 -12.19 -3.31
N PHE A 371 28.17 -12.55 -4.30
CA PHE A 371 27.36 -11.66 -5.11
C PHE A 371 25.89 -11.63 -4.68
N SER A 372 25.37 -12.67 -3.98
CA SER A 372 23.94 -12.80 -3.67
C SER A 372 23.39 -11.57 -2.98
N SER A 373 22.41 -10.92 -3.57
CA SER A 373 21.72 -9.75 -3.01
C SER A 373 21.03 -10.07 -1.70
N ARG A 374 20.87 -9.05 -0.83
CA ARG A 374 20.39 -9.22 0.53
C ARG A 374 19.42 -8.12 0.95
N GLY A 375 18.59 -8.45 1.91
CA GLY A 375 17.72 -7.50 2.59
C GLY A 375 18.44 -6.69 3.69
N PRO A 376 17.66 -5.92 4.49
CA PRO A 376 16.24 -5.70 4.28
C PRO A 376 15.95 -4.77 3.10
N VAL A 377 14.73 -4.84 2.57
CA VAL A 377 14.26 -3.92 1.52
C VAL A 377 13.20 -2.97 2.06
N THR A 378 13.02 -1.79 1.41
CA THR A 378 12.07 -0.78 1.84
C THR A 378 11.06 -0.45 0.77
N TRP A 379 9.82 -0.14 1.24
CA TRP A 379 8.73 0.36 0.42
C TRP A 379 8.14 1.66 0.97
N GLY A 380 8.76 2.24 2.02
CA GLY A 380 8.27 3.43 2.70
C GLY A 380 8.13 4.68 1.82
N THR A 381 8.83 4.74 0.69
CA THR A 381 8.77 5.84 -0.29
C THR A 381 7.99 5.49 -1.54
N VAL A 382 7.43 4.28 -1.66
CA VAL A 382 6.71 3.81 -2.86
C VAL A 382 5.22 4.05 -2.71
N ALA A 383 4.72 5.17 -3.25
CA ALA A 383 3.29 5.44 -3.26
C ALA A 383 2.55 4.46 -4.22
N PRO A 384 1.30 4.03 -3.93
CA PRO A 384 0.47 4.42 -2.78
C PRO A 384 0.70 3.55 -1.53
N TYR A 385 1.65 2.63 -1.54
CA TYR A 385 1.83 1.62 -0.51
C TYR A 385 2.41 2.20 0.78
N ASN A 386 3.56 2.89 0.70
CA ASN A 386 4.25 3.53 1.83
C ASN A 386 4.35 2.63 3.07
N ASP A 387 4.51 1.32 2.87
CA ASP A 387 4.71 0.30 3.89
C ASP A 387 6.17 -0.19 3.86
N TYR A 388 6.60 -0.97 4.84
CA TYR A 388 7.98 -1.46 4.96
C TYR A 388 9.02 -0.34 4.92
N VAL A 389 8.92 0.59 5.85
CA VAL A 389 9.93 1.63 6.06
C VAL A 389 11.26 1.03 6.51
N TYR A 390 12.35 1.59 6.04
CA TYR A 390 13.69 1.18 6.42
C TYR A 390 14.28 2.13 7.49
N PRO A 391 14.92 1.61 8.55
CA PRO A 391 14.84 0.25 9.09
C PRO A 391 13.52 -0.03 9.82
N PRO A 392 13.08 -1.28 10.07
CA PRO A 392 13.80 -2.53 9.79
C PRO A 392 13.64 -3.03 8.35
N GLY A 393 12.63 -2.58 7.58
CA GLY A 393 12.34 -3.06 6.24
C GLY A 393 11.80 -4.51 6.18
N LEU A 394 11.58 -5.01 4.97
CA LEU A 394 11.15 -6.37 4.70
C LEU A 394 12.37 -7.28 4.55
N THR A 395 12.37 -8.42 5.25
CA THR A 395 13.43 -9.44 5.12
C THR A 395 13.36 -10.11 3.74
N LYS A 396 14.48 -10.07 3.01
CA LYS A 396 14.69 -10.73 1.72
C LYS A 396 16.16 -11.22 1.62
N PRO A 397 16.44 -12.32 0.86
CA PRO A 397 15.53 -13.15 0.07
C PRO A 397 14.56 -13.95 0.95
N ASP A 398 13.59 -14.68 0.35
CA ASP A 398 12.69 -15.56 1.11
C ASP A 398 13.38 -16.89 1.45
N VAL A 399 14.06 -17.46 0.47
CA VAL A 399 14.91 -18.68 0.61
C VAL A 399 16.14 -18.53 -0.27
N SER A 400 17.10 -19.45 -0.11
CA SER A 400 18.29 -19.57 -0.96
C SER A 400 18.38 -20.94 -1.61
N ALA A 401 19.15 -21.05 -2.72
CA ALA A 401 19.34 -22.30 -3.42
C ALA A 401 20.76 -22.36 -4.04
N PRO A 402 21.23 -23.53 -4.58
CA PRO A 402 22.49 -23.64 -5.27
C PRO A 402 22.62 -22.65 -6.42
N GLY A 403 23.64 -21.78 -6.41
CA GLY A 403 23.83 -20.72 -7.38
C GLY A 403 25.27 -20.45 -7.81
N VAL A 404 26.24 -21.27 -7.35
CA VAL A 404 27.66 -21.11 -7.69
C VAL A 404 28.15 -22.36 -8.40
N ALA A 405 28.87 -22.19 -9.55
CA ALA A 405 29.36 -23.28 -10.38
C ALA A 405 28.27 -24.30 -10.76
N VAL A 406 27.11 -23.77 -11.14
CA VAL A 406 25.97 -24.60 -11.56
C VAL A 406 26.16 -25.03 -13.01
N ILE A 407 26.19 -26.34 -13.24
CA ILE A 407 26.25 -26.93 -14.58
C ILE A 407 24.83 -27.19 -15.09
N SER A 408 24.51 -26.71 -16.31
CA SER A 408 23.22 -26.93 -16.96
C SER A 408 23.38 -26.86 -18.49
N CYS A 409 22.26 -27.01 -19.22
CA CYS A 409 22.17 -27.03 -20.66
C CYS A 409 22.79 -25.77 -21.31
N ARG A 410 23.47 -25.97 -22.41
CA ARG A 410 24.05 -24.90 -23.25
C ARG A 410 23.32 -24.80 -24.57
N VAL A 411 23.08 -23.57 -25.03
CA VAL A 411 22.55 -23.31 -26.37
C VAL A 411 23.44 -23.97 -27.43
N GLY A 412 22.83 -24.69 -28.37
CA GLY A 412 23.55 -25.46 -29.40
C GLY A 412 24.06 -26.83 -28.94
N GLY A 413 23.65 -27.28 -27.78
CA GLY A 413 23.97 -28.62 -27.22
C GLY A 413 25.09 -28.63 -26.19
N GLY A 414 25.11 -29.71 -25.39
CA GLY A 414 26.07 -29.91 -24.28
C GLY A 414 25.76 -29.03 -23.08
N TYR A 415 26.78 -28.76 -22.24
CA TYR A 415 26.60 -28.13 -20.94
C TYR A 415 27.57 -26.98 -20.74
N THR A 416 27.22 -26.08 -19.79
CA THR A 416 28.09 -24.97 -19.35
C THR A 416 27.89 -24.72 -17.86
N SER A 417 28.88 -24.12 -17.20
CA SER A 417 28.81 -23.70 -15.81
C SER A 417 28.53 -22.19 -15.72
N MET A 418 27.63 -21.79 -14.82
CA MET A 418 27.34 -20.38 -14.57
C MET A 418 27.19 -20.13 -13.06
N ASP A 419 27.36 -18.86 -12.65
CA ASP A 419 27.20 -18.37 -11.28
C ASP A 419 26.10 -17.31 -11.25
N GLY A 420 25.26 -17.29 -10.25
CA GLY A 420 24.22 -16.25 -10.09
C GLY A 420 23.04 -16.69 -9.23
N THR A 421 22.31 -15.71 -8.70
CA THR A 421 20.96 -15.95 -8.18
C THR A 421 20.02 -16.44 -9.29
N SER A 422 20.36 -16.15 -10.54
CA SER A 422 19.71 -16.68 -11.75
C SER A 422 19.80 -18.21 -11.82
N MET A 423 20.87 -18.84 -11.31
CA MET A 423 21.05 -20.29 -11.28
C MET A 423 20.38 -20.92 -10.05
N ALA A 424 20.25 -20.17 -8.96
CA ALA A 424 19.52 -20.58 -7.76
C ALA A 424 17.99 -20.63 -7.98
N THR A 425 17.47 -19.67 -8.72
CA THR A 425 16.04 -19.51 -9.00
C THR A 425 15.41 -20.75 -9.66
N PRO A 426 15.97 -21.33 -10.73
CA PRO A 426 15.41 -22.53 -11.36
C PRO A 426 15.50 -23.77 -10.49
N HIS A 427 16.48 -23.91 -9.57
CA HIS A 427 16.48 -24.99 -8.57
C HIS A 427 15.23 -24.94 -7.68
N THR A 428 14.83 -23.72 -7.28
CA THR A 428 13.61 -23.52 -6.49
C THR A 428 12.37 -23.78 -7.34
N ALA A 429 12.34 -23.30 -8.59
CA ALA A 429 11.22 -23.54 -9.49
C ALA A 429 11.01 -25.04 -9.78
N GLY A 430 12.09 -25.79 -10.01
CA GLY A 430 12.04 -27.24 -10.14
C GLY A 430 11.55 -27.92 -8.85
N THR A 431 12.00 -27.47 -7.67
CA THR A 431 11.48 -27.96 -6.38
C THR A 431 9.97 -27.73 -6.27
N VAL A 432 9.48 -26.57 -6.70
CA VAL A 432 8.02 -26.29 -6.72
C VAL A 432 7.30 -27.20 -7.72
N CYS A 433 7.90 -27.51 -8.88
CA CYS A 433 7.34 -28.51 -9.79
C CYS A 433 7.21 -29.88 -9.13
N LEU A 434 8.21 -30.34 -8.37
CA LEU A 434 8.13 -31.59 -7.61
C LEU A 434 7.01 -31.55 -6.55
N MET A 435 6.86 -30.42 -5.85
CA MET A 435 5.79 -30.21 -4.87
C MET A 435 4.41 -30.30 -5.52
N LEU A 436 4.24 -29.63 -6.66
CA LEU A 436 2.97 -29.60 -7.40
C LEU A 436 2.62 -30.93 -8.06
N SER A 437 3.62 -31.74 -8.45
CA SER A 437 3.37 -33.10 -8.96
C SER A 437 2.81 -34.03 -7.89
N LYS A 438 3.14 -33.78 -6.60
CA LYS A 438 2.54 -34.48 -5.47
C LYS A 438 1.16 -33.94 -5.10
N ASN A 439 0.99 -32.62 -5.07
CA ASN A 439 -0.30 -31.99 -4.79
C ASN A 439 -0.52 -30.76 -5.69
N PRO A 440 -1.27 -30.90 -6.78
CA PRO A 440 -1.52 -29.82 -7.75
C PRO A 440 -2.36 -28.67 -7.20
N ASN A 441 -2.95 -28.79 -6.00
CA ASN A 441 -3.83 -27.79 -5.40
C ASN A 441 -3.12 -26.85 -4.42
N LEU A 442 -1.80 -26.95 -4.27
CA LEU A 442 -1.04 -26.03 -3.43
C LEU A 442 -1.19 -24.59 -3.95
N THR A 443 -1.56 -23.67 -3.06
CA THR A 443 -1.64 -22.24 -3.38
C THR A 443 -0.27 -21.57 -3.27
N PRO A 444 -0.06 -20.38 -3.88
CA PRO A 444 1.19 -19.64 -3.73
C PRO A 444 1.63 -19.46 -2.27
N ALA A 445 0.71 -19.10 -1.37
CA ALA A 445 0.98 -18.93 0.06
C ALA A 445 1.45 -20.21 0.74
N VAL A 446 0.86 -21.35 0.35
CA VAL A 446 1.20 -22.65 0.91
C VAL A 446 2.58 -23.10 0.43
N VAL A 447 2.89 -22.89 -0.85
CA VAL A 447 4.21 -23.21 -1.42
C VAL A 447 5.30 -22.39 -0.73
N ASP A 448 5.10 -21.10 -0.60
CA ASP A 448 6.03 -20.20 0.10
C ASP A 448 6.28 -20.68 1.55
N SER A 449 5.19 -20.91 2.29
CA SER A 449 5.26 -21.42 3.67
C SER A 449 6.02 -22.76 3.78
N ILE A 450 5.78 -23.70 2.85
CA ILE A 450 6.48 -24.99 2.85
C ILE A 450 7.97 -24.79 2.57
N LEU A 451 8.32 -24.02 1.56
CA LEU A 451 9.73 -23.75 1.24
C LEU A 451 10.47 -23.16 2.44
N GLU A 452 9.86 -22.17 3.11
CA GLU A 452 10.49 -21.51 4.26
C GLU A 452 10.61 -22.42 5.49
N VAL A 453 9.55 -23.17 5.86
CA VAL A 453 9.59 -24.00 7.08
C VAL A 453 10.44 -25.27 6.93
N THR A 454 10.67 -25.73 5.69
CA THR A 454 11.46 -26.92 5.39
C THR A 454 12.88 -26.62 4.95
N ALA A 455 13.22 -25.36 4.75
CA ALA A 455 14.58 -24.94 4.42
C ALA A 455 15.58 -25.37 5.49
N VAL A 456 16.79 -25.71 5.06
CA VAL A 456 17.93 -25.91 5.95
C VAL A 456 18.37 -24.51 6.42
N ASP A 457 18.13 -24.24 7.71
CA ASP A 457 18.45 -22.95 8.32
C ASP A 457 19.95 -22.69 8.25
N LEU A 458 20.35 -21.58 7.67
CA LEU A 458 21.74 -21.17 7.46
C LEU A 458 21.95 -19.75 7.99
N GLY A 459 23.17 -19.45 8.44
CA GLY A 459 23.49 -18.15 9.00
C GLY A 459 22.93 -17.94 10.41
N PRO A 460 22.46 -16.75 10.76
CA PRO A 460 21.75 -16.50 12.01
C PRO A 460 20.46 -17.31 12.08
N GLY A 461 20.14 -17.87 13.24
CA GLY A 461 18.97 -18.74 13.39
C GLY A 461 17.66 -18.05 13.00
N GLY A 462 16.85 -18.68 12.14
CA GLY A 462 15.61 -18.16 11.62
C GLY A 462 15.73 -17.48 10.26
N LYS A 463 14.66 -16.79 9.80
CA LYS A 463 14.70 -16.04 8.53
C LYS A 463 15.56 -14.79 8.69
N ASP A 464 16.60 -14.67 7.89
CA ASP A 464 17.55 -13.55 7.91
C ASP A 464 17.68 -12.87 6.53
N ASN A 465 18.45 -11.79 6.45
CA ASN A 465 18.59 -10.99 5.25
C ASN A 465 19.65 -11.51 4.27
N ASP A 466 20.42 -12.54 4.62
CA ASP A 466 21.46 -13.13 3.76
C ASP A 466 20.94 -14.39 3.07
N PHE A 467 20.35 -15.32 3.83
CA PHE A 467 19.90 -16.62 3.36
C PHE A 467 18.37 -16.75 3.22
N GLY A 468 17.61 -15.77 3.70
CA GLY A 468 16.17 -15.93 3.90
C GLY A 468 15.90 -16.95 5.01
N ALA A 469 14.95 -17.87 4.80
CA ALA A 469 14.70 -18.99 5.72
C ALA A 469 15.76 -20.08 5.64
N GLY A 470 16.74 -19.97 4.74
CA GLY A 470 17.81 -20.92 4.53
C GLY A 470 17.81 -21.56 3.13
N ARG A 471 18.62 -22.59 2.91
CA ARG A 471 18.68 -23.31 1.63
C ARG A 471 17.50 -24.28 1.51
N ILE A 472 16.83 -24.24 0.35
CA ILE A 472 15.74 -25.17 0.04
C ILE A 472 16.17 -26.63 0.16
N ASP A 473 15.22 -27.47 0.55
CA ASP A 473 15.35 -28.92 0.63
C ASP A 473 14.13 -29.57 -0.04
N ALA A 474 14.31 -30.04 -1.27
CA ALA A 474 13.22 -30.60 -2.06
C ALA A 474 12.57 -31.82 -1.41
N LEU A 475 13.38 -32.72 -0.78
CA LEU A 475 12.85 -33.89 -0.09
C LEU A 475 12.02 -33.50 1.14
N ALA A 476 12.51 -32.57 1.95
CA ALA A 476 11.79 -32.09 3.11
C ALA A 476 10.48 -31.37 2.68
N ALA A 477 10.53 -30.52 1.63
CA ALA A 477 9.37 -29.81 1.10
C ALA A 477 8.30 -30.79 0.57
N VAL A 478 8.70 -31.78 -0.22
CA VAL A 478 7.76 -32.76 -0.76
C VAL A 478 7.22 -33.68 0.35
N ASN A 479 8.05 -34.09 1.31
CA ASN A 479 7.60 -34.90 2.43
C ASN A 479 6.68 -34.13 3.40
N TYR A 480 6.83 -32.82 3.50
CA TYR A 480 5.93 -31.95 4.26
C TYR A 480 4.51 -31.96 3.69
N ILE A 481 4.38 -32.15 2.38
CA ILE A 481 3.07 -32.26 1.71
C ILE A 481 2.47 -33.63 2.06
N THR A 482 1.56 -33.64 2.99
CA THR A 482 0.70 -34.82 3.20
C THR A 482 -0.09 -35.02 1.91
N GLY A 483 -0.11 -36.27 1.37
CA GLY A 483 -0.78 -36.56 0.08
C GLY A 483 -2.20 -36.00 0.04
N SER A 484 -2.85 -35.96 -1.13
CA SER A 484 -4.17 -35.36 -1.40
C SER A 484 -5.32 -35.78 -0.46
N GLY A 485 -5.05 -36.57 0.59
CA GLY A 485 -5.94 -37.04 1.63
C GLY A 485 -5.55 -36.71 3.08
N GLY A 486 -4.38 -36.10 3.36
CA GLY A 486 -3.96 -35.79 4.75
C GLY A 486 -4.28 -34.34 5.18
N PRO A 487 -4.21 -34.01 6.50
CA PRO A 487 -4.32 -32.64 6.98
C PRO A 487 -3.09 -31.82 6.57
N MET A 488 -3.27 -30.51 6.34
CA MET A 488 -2.20 -29.55 6.08
C MET A 488 -2.57 -28.20 6.70
N LEU A 489 -1.94 -27.88 7.82
CA LEU A 489 -2.22 -26.65 8.54
C LEU A 489 -1.37 -25.48 8.02
N VAL A 490 -2.00 -24.30 7.95
CA VAL A 490 -1.39 -23.02 7.58
C VAL A 490 -1.71 -22.01 8.65
N LEU A 491 -0.73 -21.20 9.05
CA LEU A 491 -0.92 -20.07 9.94
C LEU A 491 -1.68 -18.94 9.20
N ARG A 492 -2.76 -18.44 9.79
CA ARG A 492 -3.57 -17.36 9.17
C ARG A 492 -3.40 -16.03 9.88
N THR A 493 -3.57 -15.99 11.19
CA THR A 493 -3.48 -14.75 11.97
C THR A 493 -2.92 -15.01 13.35
N ILE A 494 -2.28 -14.00 13.91
CA ILE A 494 -1.89 -13.91 15.30
C ILE A 494 -2.53 -12.65 15.87
N ALA A 495 -3.46 -12.80 16.79
CA ALA A 495 -4.08 -11.70 17.52
C ALA A 495 -3.51 -11.64 18.94
N ILE A 496 -3.04 -10.47 19.33
CA ILE A 496 -2.49 -10.21 20.65
C ILE A 496 -3.60 -9.63 21.53
N HIS A 497 -3.78 -10.19 22.72
CA HIS A 497 -4.72 -9.76 23.72
C HIS A 497 -3.96 -9.44 25.01
N ASP A 498 -3.74 -8.18 25.26
CA ASP A 498 -2.96 -7.59 26.34
C ASP A 498 -3.84 -6.87 27.37
N SER A 499 -4.99 -7.45 27.72
CA SER A 499 -5.97 -6.84 28.62
C SER A 499 -5.44 -6.65 30.05
N PRO A 500 -5.87 -5.59 30.77
CA PRO A 500 -5.54 -5.39 32.18
C PRO A 500 -5.93 -6.60 33.08
N PRO A 501 -5.20 -6.87 34.18
CA PRO A 501 -4.10 -6.05 34.72
C PRO A 501 -2.72 -6.32 34.13
N GLY A 502 -2.55 -7.23 33.18
CA GLY A 502 -1.26 -7.62 32.62
C GLY A 502 -0.79 -6.76 31.46
N GLY A 503 -1.69 -6.06 30.78
CA GLY A 503 -1.42 -5.21 29.63
C GLY A 503 -2.33 -3.98 29.58
N ASN A 504 -2.22 -3.18 28.54
CA ASN A 504 -2.90 -1.89 28.36
C ASN A 504 -4.02 -1.93 27.29
N ASN A 505 -4.28 -3.09 26.69
CA ASN A 505 -5.31 -3.36 25.67
C ASN A 505 -5.09 -2.61 24.36
N ASN A 506 -3.84 -2.37 23.96
CA ASN A 506 -3.50 -1.75 22.70
C ASN A 506 -3.25 -2.76 21.55
N GLY A 507 -3.38 -4.06 21.81
CA GLY A 507 -3.20 -5.14 20.82
C GLY A 507 -1.75 -5.49 20.53
N ARG A 508 -0.82 -5.16 21.42
CA ARG A 508 0.62 -5.43 21.34
C ARG A 508 1.14 -6.11 22.59
N VAL A 509 2.38 -6.53 22.55
CA VAL A 509 3.14 -6.93 23.74
C VAL A 509 4.13 -5.80 24.01
N ASP A 510 3.84 -4.94 24.97
CA ASP A 510 4.75 -3.85 25.32
C ASP A 510 5.82 -4.29 26.35
N PRO A 511 6.93 -3.54 26.50
CA PRO A 511 7.93 -3.85 27.50
C PRO A 511 7.33 -3.87 28.91
N GLY A 512 7.49 -4.99 29.60
CA GLY A 512 6.95 -5.22 30.97
C GLY A 512 5.55 -5.82 30.99
N GLU A 513 4.90 -6.05 29.87
CA GLU A 513 3.55 -6.57 29.81
C GLU A 513 3.45 -8.11 29.70
N GLN A 514 2.25 -8.57 30.00
CA GLN A 514 1.80 -9.93 29.73
C GLN A 514 0.68 -9.88 28.71
N ALA A 515 0.77 -10.75 27.70
CA ALA A 515 -0.24 -10.83 26.66
C ALA A 515 -0.60 -12.27 26.32
N ARG A 516 -1.81 -12.47 25.83
CA ARG A 516 -2.30 -13.74 25.30
C ARG A 516 -2.28 -13.71 23.78
N LEU A 517 -1.81 -14.81 23.17
CA LEU A 517 -1.76 -14.95 21.73
C LEU A 517 -2.88 -15.87 21.26
N ARG A 518 -3.79 -15.34 20.48
CA ARG A 518 -4.81 -16.09 19.77
C ARG A 518 -4.36 -16.31 18.35
N ILE A 519 -4.09 -17.56 18.01
CA ILE A 519 -3.55 -17.96 16.72
C ILE A 519 -4.63 -18.71 15.94
N THR A 520 -4.89 -18.29 14.71
CA THR A 520 -5.80 -18.95 13.79
C THR A 520 -5.00 -19.83 12.84
N LEU A 521 -5.36 -21.10 12.81
CA LEU A 521 -4.84 -22.09 11.86
C LEU A 521 -5.94 -22.47 10.87
N ARG A 522 -5.59 -22.61 9.59
CA ARG A 522 -6.46 -23.14 8.54
C ARG A 522 -5.93 -24.52 8.13
N ASN A 523 -6.84 -25.45 7.95
CA ASN A 523 -6.48 -26.73 7.33
C ASN A 523 -6.74 -26.69 5.83
N SER A 524 -5.68 -26.56 5.04
CA SER A 524 -5.71 -26.58 3.57
C SER A 524 -5.52 -27.98 2.99
N GLY A 525 -5.44 -29.02 3.83
CA GLY A 525 -5.32 -30.44 3.43
C GLY A 525 -6.64 -31.09 3.11
N GLY A 526 -6.59 -32.29 2.55
CA GLY A 526 -7.79 -33.06 2.13
C GLY A 526 -8.51 -33.78 3.25
N ALA A 527 -7.90 -33.98 4.44
CA ALA A 527 -8.49 -34.60 5.60
C ALA A 527 -8.54 -33.66 6.80
N ALA A 528 -9.43 -33.96 7.77
CA ALA A 528 -9.46 -33.22 9.04
C ALA A 528 -8.16 -33.45 9.83
N CYS A 529 -7.65 -32.39 10.49
CA CYS A 529 -6.62 -32.51 11.50
C CYS A 529 -7.30 -32.56 12.86
N ASN A 530 -7.31 -33.75 13.47
CA ASN A 530 -8.00 -33.95 14.75
C ASN A 530 -7.04 -33.79 15.92
N ASN A 531 -7.60 -33.35 17.07
CA ASN A 531 -6.84 -33.16 18.31
C ASN A 531 -5.64 -32.19 18.12
N THR A 532 -5.82 -31.19 17.28
CA THR A 532 -4.75 -30.21 16.97
C THR A 532 -4.34 -29.49 18.23
N SER A 533 -3.06 -29.58 18.58
CA SER A 533 -2.43 -28.90 19.72
C SER A 533 -1.06 -28.35 19.31
N GLY A 534 -0.53 -27.39 20.10
CA GLY A 534 0.76 -26.82 19.79
C GLY A 534 1.52 -26.31 21.00
N ILE A 535 2.83 -26.13 20.82
CA ILE A 535 3.77 -25.64 21.83
C ILE A 535 4.53 -24.46 21.26
N LEU A 536 4.42 -23.30 21.92
CA LEU A 536 5.19 -22.10 21.59
C LEU A 536 6.54 -22.11 22.32
N ARG A 537 7.61 -21.77 21.60
CA ARG A 537 8.95 -21.54 22.18
C ARG A 537 9.48 -20.20 21.73
N ALA A 538 9.95 -19.37 22.63
CA ALA A 538 10.74 -18.19 22.36
C ALA A 538 12.24 -18.51 22.48
N TYR A 539 13.05 -17.87 21.64
CA TYR A 539 14.50 -18.08 21.63
C TYR A 539 15.30 -16.91 22.22
N ASP A 540 14.61 -15.94 22.79
CA ASP A 540 15.18 -14.79 23.47
C ASP A 540 14.73 -14.81 24.93
N SER A 541 15.68 -14.80 25.87
CA SER A 541 15.40 -14.86 27.31
C SER A 541 14.66 -13.63 27.86
N ARG A 542 14.56 -12.56 27.05
CA ARG A 542 13.82 -11.35 27.41
C ARG A 542 12.31 -11.50 27.24
N LEU A 543 11.86 -12.50 26.48
CA LEU A 543 10.45 -12.90 26.36
C LEU A 543 10.24 -14.27 27.01
N THR A 544 9.46 -14.31 28.05
CA THR A 544 9.10 -15.58 28.72
C THR A 544 7.75 -16.06 28.18
N VAL A 545 7.70 -17.31 27.70
CA VAL A 545 6.44 -17.96 27.37
C VAL A 545 5.86 -18.51 28.69
N THR A 546 4.83 -17.84 29.21
CA THR A 546 4.21 -18.18 30.51
C THR A 546 3.16 -19.27 30.39
N ASP A 547 2.54 -19.40 29.22
CA ASP A 547 1.73 -20.54 28.82
C ASP A 547 2.13 -20.97 27.42
N SER A 548 2.76 -22.10 27.32
CA SER A 548 3.33 -22.60 26.07
C SER A 548 2.42 -23.56 25.33
N LEU A 549 1.34 -24.04 25.92
CA LEU A 549 0.44 -25.02 25.33
C LEU A 549 -0.80 -24.33 24.76
N ALA A 550 -1.27 -24.78 23.62
CA ALA A 550 -2.53 -24.37 23.05
C ALA A 550 -3.20 -25.50 22.30
N THR A 551 -4.52 -25.45 22.24
CA THR A 551 -5.35 -26.42 21.52
C THR A 551 -6.29 -25.72 20.54
N TRP A 552 -6.44 -26.29 19.34
CA TRP A 552 -7.42 -25.89 18.33
C TRP A 552 -8.53 -26.93 18.19
N GLY A 553 -8.38 -28.10 18.79
CA GLY A 553 -9.32 -29.23 18.61
C GLY A 553 -9.27 -29.79 17.18
N ASN A 554 -10.43 -30.15 16.64
CA ASN A 554 -10.53 -30.68 15.28
C ASN A 554 -10.66 -29.55 14.27
N ILE A 555 -9.78 -29.52 13.26
CA ILE A 555 -9.83 -28.59 12.14
C ILE A 555 -10.20 -29.36 10.87
N PRO A 556 -11.47 -29.34 10.42
CA PRO A 556 -11.87 -29.98 9.19
C PRO A 556 -11.13 -29.43 7.97
N SER A 557 -11.09 -30.21 6.88
CA SER A 557 -10.53 -29.75 5.60
C SER A 557 -11.23 -28.47 5.14
N GLY A 558 -10.45 -27.45 4.75
CA GLY A 558 -10.91 -26.12 4.31
C GLY A 558 -11.31 -25.16 5.43
N GLU A 559 -11.41 -25.60 6.69
CA GLU A 559 -11.88 -24.82 7.83
C GLU A 559 -10.74 -24.13 8.58
N GLU A 560 -11.10 -23.12 9.36
CA GLU A 560 -10.23 -22.39 10.27
C GLU A 560 -10.63 -22.61 11.73
N ARG A 561 -9.65 -22.60 12.62
CA ARG A 561 -9.88 -22.58 14.07
C ARG A 561 -8.87 -21.69 14.76
N THR A 562 -9.36 -20.99 15.78
CA THR A 562 -8.55 -20.12 16.64
C THR A 562 -8.50 -20.73 18.06
N ASN A 563 -7.35 -20.72 18.70
CA ASN A 563 -7.16 -21.19 20.09
C ASN A 563 -7.78 -20.24 21.13
N THR A 564 -9.03 -19.84 20.92
CA THR A 564 -9.71 -18.81 21.75
C THR A 564 -9.91 -19.27 23.19
N THR A 565 -10.21 -20.56 23.40
CA THR A 565 -10.46 -21.16 24.73
C THR A 565 -9.19 -21.54 25.48
N ASP A 566 -8.07 -21.65 24.75
CA ASP A 566 -6.78 -22.08 25.27
C ASP A 566 -5.66 -21.23 24.59
N PRO A 567 -5.62 -19.90 24.88
CA PRO A 567 -4.65 -19.02 24.25
C PRO A 567 -3.26 -19.20 24.86
N LEU A 568 -2.22 -19.15 24.04
CA LEU A 568 -0.84 -19.05 24.50
C LEU A 568 -0.62 -17.76 25.29
N ALA A 569 0.36 -17.72 26.19
CA ALA A 569 0.67 -16.50 26.94
C ALA A 569 2.17 -16.22 26.98
N VAL A 570 2.50 -14.95 26.90
CA VAL A 570 3.89 -14.45 26.93
C VAL A 570 4.01 -13.29 27.93
N SER A 571 5.22 -13.07 28.44
CA SER A 571 5.57 -11.94 29.30
C SER A 571 6.88 -11.34 28.82
N ALA A 572 6.88 -10.05 28.50
CA ALA A 572 8.05 -9.30 28.05
C ALA A 572 8.73 -8.61 29.25
N LEU A 573 10.07 -8.61 29.27
CA LEU A 573 10.80 -7.83 30.27
C LEU A 573 10.62 -6.31 30.01
N SER A 574 10.50 -5.52 31.06
CA SER A 574 10.38 -4.06 30.99
C SER A 574 11.64 -3.36 30.41
N THR A 575 12.76 -4.08 30.33
CA THR A 575 14.03 -3.56 29.79
C THR A 575 14.20 -3.78 28.29
N ILE A 576 13.23 -4.41 27.60
CA ILE A 576 13.28 -4.59 26.15
C ILE A 576 13.09 -3.25 25.47
N PRO A 577 14.00 -2.81 24.57
CA PRO A 577 13.76 -1.60 23.79
C PRO A 577 12.51 -1.77 22.91
N PRO A 578 11.60 -0.77 22.87
CA PRO A 578 10.44 -0.81 21.97
C PRO A 578 10.88 -1.04 20.52
N GLY A 579 10.11 -1.83 19.77
CA GLY A 579 10.43 -2.23 18.41
C GLY A 579 11.37 -3.45 18.29
N THR A 580 11.80 -4.04 19.41
CA THR A 580 12.61 -5.26 19.38
C THR A 580 11.80 -6.42 18.85
N THR A 581 12.30 -7.07 17.80
CA THR A 581 11.71 -8.30 17.24
C THR A 581 12.27 -9.52 17.95
N ILE A 582 11.40 -10.38 18.48
CA ILE A 582 11.76 -11.61 19.16
C ILE A 582 11.26 -12.81 18.35
N PRO A 583 12.16 -13.72 17.88
CA PRO A 583 11.77 -14.91 17.15
C PRO A 583 11.19 -15.96 18.09
N CYS A 584 10.10 -16.57 17.65
CA CYS A 584 9.43 -17.67 18.31
C CYS A 584 9.15 -18.80 17.32
N THR A 585 8.90 -20.01 17.80
CA THR A 585 8.40 -21.11 16.98
C THR A 585 7.22 -21.77 17.66
N LEU A 586 6.13 -21.89 16.91
CA LEU A 586 4.96 -22.68 17.29
C LEU A 586 5.08 -24.07 16.65
N PHE A 587 5.27 -25.10 17.45
CA PHE A 587 5.22 -26.51 17.03
C PHE A 587 3.78 -26.96 17.16
N VAL A 588 3.22 -27.51 16.09
CA VAL A 588 1.83 -27.99 16.07
C VAL A 588 1.80 -29.47 15.70
N SER A 589 0.97 -30.24 16.38
CA SER A 589 0.72 -31.63 16.10
C SER A 589 -0.78 -31.93 16.10
N GLY A 590 -1.16 -33.01 15.40
CA GLY A 590 -2.53 -33.53 15.33
C GLY A 590 -2.54 -35.02 15.09
N ASP A 591 -3.72 -35.60 15.18
CA ASP A 591 -3.96 -37.03 14.86
C ASP A 591 -2.97 -38.01 15.44
N SER A 592 -2.76 -37.99 16.77
CA SER A 592 -1.92 -38.91 17.48
C SER A 592 -0.43 -38.89 17.13
N ALA A 593 0.08 -37.73 16.73
CA ALA A 593 1.46 -37.46 16.30
C ALA A 593 1.83 -37.90 14.87
N ASP A 594 0.89 -38.42 14.09
CA ASP A 594 1.13 -38.70 12.66
C ASP A 594 1.22 -37.46 11.79
N TYR A 595 0.69 -36.30 12.29
CA TYR A 595 0.86 -35.01 11.68
C TYR A 595 1.61 -34.06 12.63
N ALA A 596 2.69 -33.47 12.15
CA ALA A 596 3.45 -32.45 12.88
C ALA A 596 3.97 -31.38 11.93
N THR A 597 3.88 -30.12 12.35
CA THR A 597 4.39 -28.95 11.62
C THR A 597 4.94 -27.92 12.59
N LYS A 598 5.64 -26.93 12.08
CA LYS A 598 6.12 -25.78 12.87
C LYS A 598 5.90 -24.48 12.12
N PHE A 599 5.55 -23.43 12.85
CA PHE A 599 5.43 -22.07 12.33
C PHE A 599 6.45 -21.20 13.05
N ARG A 600 7.36 -20.59 12.31
CA ARG A 600 8.22 -19.53 12.85
C ARG A 600 7.42 -18.24 12.87
N ILE A 601 7.41 -17.56 14.00
CA ILE A 601 6.68 -16.33 14.24
C ILE A 601 7.61 -15.31 14.90
N SER A 602 7.46 -14.06 14.58
CA SER A 602 8.19 -12.96 15.19
C SER A 602 7.23 -12.07 15.98
N LEU A 603 7.52 -11.84 17.24
CA LEU A 603 6.78 -10.91 18.08
C LEU A 603 7.57 -9.60 18.18
N ILE A 604 6.96 -8.49 17.80
CA ILE A 604 7.52 -7.16 17.99
C ILE A 604 7.09 -6.66 19.36
N ILE A 605 8.06 -6.33 20.19
CA ILE A 605 7.81 -5.87 21.56
C ILE A 605 7.81 -4.34 21.59
N GLY A 606 6.68 -3.78 21.99
CA GLY A 606 6.45 -2.34 22.01
C GLY A 606 6.31 -1.74 20.62
N GLU A 607 6.08 -0.45 20.57
CA GLU A 607 6.01 0.29 19.33
C GLU A 607 7.41 0.57 18.79
N PRO A 608 7.73 0.20 17.55
CA PRO A 608 9.00 0.60 16.96
C PRO A 608 9.11 2.13 17.01
N PRO A 609 10.27 2.69 17.37
CA PRO A 609 10.47 4.13 17.28
C PRO A 609 10.20 4.57 15.84
N ILE A 610 9.29 5.53 15.66
CA ILE A 610 8.95 6.05 14.34
C ILE A 610 10.17 6.82 13.83
N PRO A 611 10.82 6.40 12.76
CA PRO A 611 11.92 7.15 12.19
C PRO A 611 11.35 8.44 11.58
N GLY A 612 11.81 9.61 12.04
CA GLY A 612 11.44 10.86 11.40
C GLY A 612 11.07 11.97 12.38
N GLN A 613 10.79 13.13 11.83
CA GLN A 613 10.50 14.34 12.57
C GLN A 613 9.03 14.32 13.04
N LEU A 614 8.79 14.50 14.34
CA LEU A 614 7.44 14.56 14.90
C LEU A 614 6.85 15.97 14.88
N LEU A 615 7.69 17.01 14.79
CA LEU A 615 7.35 18.42 14.81
C LEU A 615 7.86 19.13 13.56
N MET A 616 7.05 20.03 13.01
CA MET A 616 7.45 20.98 11.96
C MET A 616 6.83 22.34 12.21
N THR A 617 7.51 23.38 11.75
CA THR A 617 7.06 24.75 11.97
C THR A 617 6.77 25.43 10.64
N HIS A 618 5.53 25.92 10.47
CA HIS A 618 5.17 26.86 9.42
C HIS A 618 5.74 28.21 9.74
N ASP A 619 6.49 28.81 8.80
CA ASP A 619 7.09 30.15 8.96
C ASP A 619 7.24 30.93 7.65
N THR A 620 6.68 30.44 6.58
CA THR A 620 6.72 31.09 5.25
C THR A 620 5.86 32.36 5.19
N GLY A 621 4.72 32.40 5.91
CA GLY A 621 3.81 33.53 5.97
C GLY A 621 4.23 34.65 6.95
N TYR A 622 3.27 35.47 7.36
CA TYR A 622 3.44 36.55 8.32
C TYR A 622 3.34 36.05 9.78
N CYS A 623 2.66 34.92 10.01
CA CYS A 623 2.61 34.22 11.28
C CYS A 623 3.55 33.01 11.29
N LYS A 624 3.69 32.36 12.45
CA LYS A 624 4.45 31.10 12.63
C LYS A 624 3.68 30.16 13.55
N LEU A 625 3.59 28.87 13.20
CA LEU A 625 2.96 27.84 14.02
C LEU A 625 3.73 26.52 13.94
N THR A 626 4.08 25.94 15.09
CA THR A 626 4.56 24.56 15.15
C THR A 626 3.36 23.60 15.20
N VAL A 627 3.44 22.51 14.42
CA VAL A 627 2.45 21.44 14.36
C VAL A 627 3.12 20.09 14.58
N SER A 628 2.40 19.12 15.17
CA SER A 628 2.90 17.77 15.41
C SER A 628 2.10 16.71 14.66
N CYS A 629 2.60 15.48 14.60
CA CYS A 629 1.85 14.31 14.16
C CYS A 629 1.40 13.42 15.32
N GLN A 630 1.10 14.01 16.46
CA GLN A 630 0.57 13.34 17.65
C GLN A 630 -0.56 14.12 18.34
N GLY A 631 -1.13 15.12 17.65
CA GLY A 631 -2.27 15.90 18.13
C GLY A 631 -1.92 17.12 18.97
N SER A 632 -0.66 17.32 19.41
CA SER A 632 -0.22 18.57 20.05
C SER A 632 -0.03 19.68 19.01
N ILE A 633 -0.25 20.93 19.41
CA ILE A 633 -0.15 22.12 18.56
C ILE A 633 0.63 23.20 19.34
N GLY A 634 1.60 23.79 18.67
CA GLY A 634 2.47 24.81 19.23
C GLY A 634 3.75 24.25 19.83
N TYR A 635 3.63 23.27 20.69
CA TYR A 635 4.74 22.62 21.38
C TYR A 635 4.54 21.12 21.48
N ASP A 636 5.65 20.39 21.65
CA ASP A 636 5.64 19.03 22.14
C ASP A 636 5.95 19.02 23.66
N ILE A 637 5.16 18.34 24.42
CA ILE A 637 5.41 18.09 25.82
C ILE A 637 5.66 16.57 25.95
N PRO A 638 6.73 16.10 26.60
CA PRO A 638 7.36 16.75 27.78
C PRO A 638 8.62 17.59 27.51
N ASP A 639 9.17 17.65 26.33
CA ASP A 639 10.47 18.29 26.12
C ASP A 639 10.40 19.80 25.84
N GLY A 640 9.20 20.34 25.61
CA GLY A 640 8.99 21.77 25.34
C GLY A 640 9.49 22.24 23.96
N SER A 641 9.80 21.32 23.05
CA SER A 641 10.24 21.69 21.70
C SER A 641 9.08 22.28 20.90
N GLY A 642 9.37 23.26 20.05
CA GLY A 642 8.39 23.97 19.24
C GLY A 642 8.53 25.50 19.35
N SER A 643 7.72 26.25 18.62
CA SER A 643 7.73 27.72 18.58
C SER A 643 6.39 28.33 19.01
N GLY A 644 5.37 27.54 19.37
CA GLY A 644 4.04 28.04 19.65
C GLY A 644 3.34 28.60 18.42
N PHE A 645 2.49 29.61 18.62
CA PHE A 645 1.91 30.47 17.58
C PHE A 645 2.40 31.91 17.76
N CYS A 646 3.14 32.41 16.80
CA CYS A 646 3.69 33.78 16.84
C CYS A 646 3.01 34.67 15.78
N TYR A 647 2.57 35.86 16.20
CA TYR A 647 2.00 36.88 15.29
C TYR A 647 2.46 38.28 15.69
N PRO A 648 3.22 39.00 14.84
CA PRO A 648 3.91 38.48 13.64
C PRO A 648 4.91 37.38 13.98
N LYS A 649 5.42 36.64 12.98
CA LYS A 649 6.31 35.48 13.19
C LYS A 649 7.59 35.74 13.98
N THR A 650 8.00 37.02 14.07
CA THR A 650 9.17 37.47 14.82
C THR A 650 8.87 37.80 16.28
N SER A 651 7.60 37.81 16.68
CA SER A 651 7.21 38.07 18.07
C SER A 651 7.40 36.86 18.96
N ALA A 652 7.29 37.06 20.28
CA ALA A 652 7.12 35.97 21.22
C ALA A 652 5.83 35.19 20.90
N THR A 653 5.80 33.90 21.30
CA THR A 653 4.61 33.09 21.12
C THR A 653 3.44 33.66 21.92
N ALA A 654 2.26 33.57 21.32
CA ALA A 654 0.99 33.84 21.98
C ALA A 654 0.25 32.55 22.37
N LEU A 655 0.74 31.37 21.97
CA LEU A 655 0.19 30.08 22.30
C LEU A 655 1.09 29.38 23.30
N TYR A 656 0.56 29.10 24.49
CA TYR A 656 1.24 28.29 25.49
C TYR A 656 1.15 26.81 25.13
N TYR A 657 -0.05 26.33 24.78
CA TYR A 657 -0.26 24.95 24.38
C TYR A 657 -1.58 24.76 23.60
N GLY A 658 -1.58 23.87 22.61
CA GLY A 658 -2.78 23.50 21.87
C GLY A 658 -2.87 22.02 21.60
N SER A 659 -4.09 21.52 21.40
CA SER A 659 -4.33 20.10 21.13
C SER A 659 -5.57 19.88 20.29
N PHE A 660 -5.48 18.92 19.37
CA PHE A 660 -6.64 18.30 18.75
C PHE A 660 -7.25 17.27 19.73
N ALA A 661 -8.58 17.19 19.75
CA ALA A 661 -9.32 16.23 20.57
C ALA A 661 -10.50 15.63 19.77
N VAL A 662 -10.78 14.33 19.98
CA VAL A 662 -11.93 13.62 19.41
C VAL A 662 -12.56 12.71 20.45
N GLY A 663 -13.89 12.80 20.65
CA GLY A 663 -14.56 12.03 21.68
C GLY A 663 -16.06 11.89 21.46
N ASN A 664 -16.69 10.86 22.09
CA ASN A 664 -18.13 10.63 22.00
C ASN A 664 -18.79 10.31 23.36
N SER A 665 -18.05 10.32 24.44
CA SER A 665 -18.60 10.04 25.76
C SER A 665 -17.74 10.62 26.88
N PRO A 666 -18.26 10.72 28.09
CA PRO A 666 -17.49 11.17 29.27
C PRO A 666 -16.26 10.31 29.61
N SER A 667 -16.15 9.12 29.05
CA SER A 667 -15.06 8.17 29.29
C SER A 667 -14.23 7.91 28.02
N TYR A 668 -14.46 8.67 26.95
CA TYR A 668 -13.69 8.57 25.73
C TYR A 668 -13.54 9.95 25.06
N VAL A 669 -12.41 10.55 25.31
CA VAL A 669 -11.88 11.71 24.56
C VAL A 669 -10.40 11.43 24.30
N ALA A 670 -10.07 11.06 23.09
CA ALA A 670 -8.68 10.88 22.67
C ALA A 670 -8.06 12.24 22.30
N ASP A 671 -7.03 12.62 23.00
CA ASP A 671 -6.38 13.93 22.85
C ASP A 671 -4.90 13.91 23.31
N HIS A 672 -4.26 15.08 23.20
CA HIS A 672 -2.93 15.36 23.73
C HIS A 672 -2.98 16.63 24.59
N HIS A 673 -4.03 16.82 25.39
CA HIS A 673 -4.26 18.00 26.24
C HIS A 673 -4.10 17.66 27.72
N TYR A 674 -4.18 18.64 28.59
CA TYR A 674 -4.07 18.42 30.06
C TYR A 674 -4.90 17.21 30.49
N GLY A 675 -4.27 16.23 31.17
CA GLY A 675 -4.94 14.97 31.41
C GLY A 675 -4.72 14.29 32.74
N ASN A 676 -3.56 14.44 33.34
CA ASN A 676 -3.24 13.73 34.56
C ASN A 676 -3.25 14.67 35.77
N PRO A 677 -4.21 14.54 36.68
CA PRO A 677 -4.31 15.40 37.88
C PRO A 677 -3.08 15.33 38.82
N ALA A 678 -2.40 14.18 38.86
CA ALA A 678 -1.29 13.95 39.75
C ALA A 678 0.05 14.48 39.27
N SER A 679 0.23 14.63 37.94
CA SER A 679 1.50 14.96 37.32
C SER A 679 1.49 16.24 36.48
N GLY A 680 0.30 16.78 36.13
CA GLY A 680 0.16 17.89 35.20
C GLY A 680 0.60 17.56 33.76
N THR A 681 0.83 16.26 33.45
CA THR A 681 1.25 15.84 32.13
C THR A 681 0.06 15.76 31.18
N PRO A 682 0.22 16.08 29.89
CA PRO A 682 -0.80 15.86 28.89
C PRO A 682 -1.19 14.40 28.76
N ASN A 683 -2.41 14.13 28.28
CA ASN A 683 -2.76 12.83 27.77
C ASN A 683 -1.88 12.49 26.57
N THR A 684 -1.59 11.21 26.39
CA THR A 684 -0.83 10.69 25.26
C THR A 684 -1.66 9.67 24.49
N ASP A 685 -2.97 9.97 24.36
CA ASP A 685 -3.93 9.06 23.73
C ASP A 685 -3.73 8.98 22.21
N LEU A 686 -3.26 10.06 21.63
CA LEU A 686 -2.96 10.13 20.20
C LEU A 686 -1.51 9.71 19.94
N ARG A 687 -1.34 8.61 19.20
CA ARG A 687 -0.04 8.04 18.88
C ARG A 687 0.30 8.24 17.40
N PRO A 688 1.53 8.68 17.06
CA PRO A 688 1.96 8.80 15.68
C PRO A 688 1.82 7.46 14.94
N VAL A 689 1.31 7.51 13.72
CA VAL A 689 1.27 6.38 12.77
C VAL A 689 2.27 6.63 11.66
N ASP A 690 2.54 7.90 11.35
CA ASP A 690 3.48 8.32 10.31
C ASP A 690 4.18 9.61 10.77
N SER A 691 5.44 9.79 10.41
CA SER A 691 6.18 11.02 10.70
C SER A 691 5.57 12.25 10.03
N LEU A 692 5.69 13.40 10.65
CA LEU A 692 5.36 14.66 10.01
C LEU A 692 6.40 14.98 8.94
N ARG A 693 5.95 15.25 7.72
CA ARG A 693 6.83 15.50 6.58
C ARG A 693 6.32 16.63 5.69
N PRO A 694 7.23 17.37 5.03
CA PRO A 694 6.84 18.32 4.01
C PRO A 694 6.29 17.56 2.80
N VAL A 695 5.23 18.10 2.22
CA VAL A 695 4.72 17.67 0.91
C VAL A 695 5.30 18.60 -0.15
N THR A 696 6.15 18.05 -1.00
CA THR A 696 6.89 18.84 -2.00
C THR A 696 6.60 18.30 -3.41
N PRO A 697 6.02 19.14 -4.29
CA PRO A 697 5.56 20.51 -4.04
C PRO A 697 4.32 20.53 -3.11
N PRO A 698 4.07 21.66 -2.44
CA PRO A 698 2.84 21.86 -1.68
C PRO A 698 1.61 21.63 -2.53
N VAL A 699 0.60 20.93 -2.00
CA VAL A 699 -0.67 20.74 -2.73
C VAL A 699 -1.44 22.07 -2.80
N TYR A 700 -1.42 22.82 -1.69
CA TYR A 700 -2.00 24.15 -1.58
C TYR A 700 -1.10 25.05 -0.77
N GLY A 701 -1.11 26.37 -1.08
CA GLY A 701 -0.27 27.35 -0.42
C GLY A 701 1.21 27.22 -0.83
N ASP A 702 2.08 27.73 0.02
CA ASP A 702 3.54 27.77 -0.17
C ASP A 702 4.26 26.78 0.76
N GLU A 703 3.60 26.36 1.82
CA GLU A 703 4.01 25.29 2.73
C GLU A 703 2.89 24.29 2.99
N HIS A 704 3.22 23.00 2.97
CA HIS A 704 2.31 21.91 3.27
C HIS A 704 3.04 20.82 4.06
N PHE A 705 2.55 20.52 5.27
CA PHE A 705 3.02 19.38 6.04
C PHE A 705 1.90 18.35 6.20
N ARG A 706 2.30 17.08 6.22
CA ARG A 706 1.38 15.95 6.38
C ARG A 706 1.95 14.92 7.35
N GLY A 707 1.10 14.43 8.23
CA GLY A 707 1.37 13.31 9.13
C GLY A 707 0.10 12.60 9.52
N SER A 708 0.21 11.48 10.21
CA SER A 708 -0.97 10.78 10.73
C SER A 708 -0.70 10.17 12.10
N TYR A 709 -1.77 10.07 12.88
CA TYR A 709 -1.77 9.48 14.22
C TYR A 709 -3.09 8.75 14.47
N SER A 710 -3.14 7.95 15.53
CA SER A 710 -4.32 7.16 15.90
C SER A 710 -4.63 7.29 17.39
N ASP A 711 -5.82 6.86 17.79
CA ASP A 711 -6.26 6.83 19.18
C ASP A 711 -5.71 5.63 19.98
N ALA A 712 -4.66 4.97 19.49
CA ALA A 712 -4.10 3.75 20.07
C ALA A 712 -3.50 3.93 21.48
N GLY A 713 -3.23 5.15 21.92
CA GLY A 713 -2.78 5.45 23.27
C GLY A 713 -3.90 5.57 24.31
N HIS A 714 -5.17 5.70 23.86
CA HIS A 714 -6.30 5.80 24.76
C HIS A 714 -6.58 4.45 25.47
N PRO A 715 -6.97 4.42 26.76
CA PRO A 715 -7.25 3.16 27.47
C PRO A 715 -8.31 2.27 26.82
N THR A 716 -9.21 2.85 26.02
CA THR A 716 -10.27 2.15 25.27
C THR A 716 -10.32 2.65 23.83
N PRO A 717 -9.29 2.36 23.00
CA PRO A 717 -9.23 2.89 21.66
C PRO A 717 -10.39 2.36 20.78
N LYS A 718 -10.84 3.18 19.86
CA LYS A 718 -11.93 2.85 18.92
C LYS A 718 -11.44 2.57 17.50
N GLY A 719 -10.14 2.64 17.28
CA GLY A 719 -9.51 2.42 15.99
C GLY A 719 -9.65 3.63 15.06
N LEU A 720 -9.61 4.83 15.61
CA LEU A 720 -9.60 6.06 14.83
C LEU A 720 -8.19 6.35 14.32
N LYS A 721 -8.07 6.61 13.02
CA LYS A 721 -6.87 7.18 12.40
C LYS A 721 -7.17 8.60 11.95
N ILE A 722 -6.31 9.52 12.33
CA ILE A 722 -6.38 10.92 11.95
C ILE A 722 -5.24 11.22 10.98
N THR A 723 -5.56 11.64 9.75
CA THR A 723 -4.58 12.18 8.81
C THR A 723 -4.65 13.69 8.86
N GLN A 724 -3.56 14.31 9.28
CA GLN A 724 -3.44 15.76 9.41
C GLN A 724 -2.69 16.33 8.21
N ASN A 725 -3.30 17.34 7.57
CA ASN A 725 -2.64 18.17 6.58
C ASN A 725 -2.67 19.62 7.05
N THR A 726 -1.55 20.32 6.94
CA THR A 726 -1.44 21.72 7.37
C THR A 726 -0.85 22.56 6.28
N TYR A 727 -1.36 23.79 6.12
CA TYR A 727 -1.04 24.66 4.99
C TYR A 727 -0.79 26.09 5.45
N MET A 728 0.19 26.74 4.83
CA MET A 728 0.46 28.17 4.96
C MET A 728 0.71 28.78 3.59
N SER A 729 0.29 30.04 3.40
CA SER A 729 0.60 30.83 2.21
C SER A 729 1.50 32.02 2.54
N ALA A 730 2.40 32.35 1.62
CA ALA A 730 3.18 33.59 1.66
C ALA A 730 2.49 34.76 0.94
N GLN A 731 1.34 34.51 0.33
CA GLN A 731 0.62 35.53 -0.44
C GLN A 731 -0.02 36.56 0.51
N PRO A 732 0.24 37.88 0.36
CA PRO A 732 -0.36 38.91 1.19
C PRO A 732 -1.90 38.80 1.25
N GLY A 733 -2.44 38.84 2.46
CA GLY A 733 -3.86 38.64 2.76
C GLY A 733 -4.28 37.18 2.96
N TYR A 734 -3.35 36.24 2.75
CA TYR A 734 -3.49 34.83 3.09
C TYR A 734 -2.33 34.30 3.93
N ASP A 735 -1.45 35.16 4.39
CA ASP A 735 -0.22 34.89 5.15
C ASP A 735 -0.35 35.08 6.67
N ASP A 736 -1.55 35.46 7.14
CA ASP A 736 -1.88 35.77 8.53
C ASP A 736 -2.44 34.59 9.33
N PHE A 737 -2.46 33.38 8.73
CA PHE A 737 -3.07 32.21 9.34
C PHE A 737 -2.44 30.89 8.85
N VAL A 738 -2.59 29.83 9.64
CA VAL A 738 -2.26 28.45 9.28
C VAL A 738 -3.55 27.61 9.26
N VAL A 739 -3.81 26.94 8.13
CA VAL A 739 -4.95 26.04 7.97
C VAL A 739 -4.54 24.62 8.38
N MET A 740 -5.35 23.97 9.21
CA MET A 740 -5.18 22.59 9.62
C MET A 740 -6.42 21.78 9.26
N VAL A 741 -6.22 20.65 8.59
CA VAL A 741 -7.27 19.73 8.13
C VAL A 741 -7.04 18.37 8.77
N PHE A 742 -8.05 17.84 9.44
CA PHE A 742 -8.04 16.56 10.11
C PHE A 742 -9.06 15.64 9.45
N ASP A 743 -8.57 14.63 8.73
CA ASP A 743 -9.37 13.56 8.15
C ASP A 743 -9.42 12.40 9.15
N ILE A 744 -10.55 12.25 9.84
CA ILE A 744 -10.79 11.27 10.91
C ILE A 744 -11.42 10.04 10.28
N GLN A 745 -10.70 8.93 10.20
CA GLN A 745 -11.14 7.67 9.61
C GLN A 745 -11.38 6.62 10.70
N ASN A 746 -12.49 5.89 10.59
CA ASN A 746 -12.71 4.71 11.42
C ASN A 746 -12.08 3.48 10.76
N GLN A 747 -10.96 3.02 11.31
CA GLN A 747 -10.27 1.79 10.92
C GLN A 747 -10.57 0.62 11.88
N GLY A 748 -11.38 0.86 12.90
CA GLY A 748 -11.85 -0.17 13.83
C GLY A 748 -12.88 -1.11 13.21
N SER A 749 -13.31 -2.08 14.00
CA SER A 749 -14.29 -3.11 13.56
C SER A 749 -15.74 -2.71 13.80
N ASN A 750 -16.02 -1.63 14.52
CA ASN A 750 -17.35 -1.18 14.90
C ASN A 750 -17.61 0.28 14.49
N PRO A 751 -18.85 0.65 14.14
CA PRO A 751 -19.22 2.04 13.94
C PRO A 751 -19.00 2.86 15.23
N VAL A 752 -18.50 4.08 15.09
CA VAL A 752 -18.35 5.03 16.20
C VAL A 752 -19.36 6.17 16.01
N ASN A 753 -20.38 6.21 16.83
CA ASN A 753 -21.49 7.15 16.70
C ASN A 753 -21.37 8.30 17.70
N GLY A 754 -21.91 9.46 17.32
CA GLY A 754 -22.01 10.63 18.19
C GLY A 754 -20.64 11.27 18.51
N LEU A 755 -19.67 11.20 17.58
CA LEU A 755 -18.35 11.80 17.75
C LEU A 755 -18.41 13.33 17.66
N TYR A 756 -17.55 13.97 18.42
CA TYR A 756 -17.21 15.40 18.34
C TYR A 756 -15.72 15.52 18.10
N ALA A 757 -15.30 16.49 17.28
CA ALA A 757 -13.91 16.86 17.09
C ALA A 757 -13.70 18.33 17.44
N GLY A 758 -12.58 18.67 18.06
CA GLY A 758 -12.34 20.04 18.50
C GLY A 758 -10.87 20.37 18.69
N ILE A 759 -10.61 21.66 18.90
CA ILE A 759 -9.30 22.20 19.25
C ILE A 759 -9.43 22.91 20.60
N PHE A 760 -8.55 22.53 21.52
CA PHE A 760 -8.22 23.32 22.71
C PHE A 760 -6.95 24.10 22.42
N ALA A 761 -6.95 25.41 22.72
CA ALA A 761 -5.79 26.29 22.50
C ALA A 761 -5.65 27.27 23.64
N ASP A 762 -4.58 27.11 24.41
CA ASP A 762 -4.23 27.95 25.56
C ASP A 762 -3.36 29.12 25.09
N PHE A 763 -3.98 30.29 24.93
CA PHE A 763 -3.26 31.48 24.47
C PHE A 763 -2.87 32.37 25.66
N ASP A 764 -1.57 32.59 25.79
CA ASP A 764 -0.93 33.53 26.72
C ASP A 764 -0.42 34.74 25.95
N ILE A 765 -1.27 35.76 25.81
CA ILE A 765 -0.93 36.95 25.03
C ILE A 765 -0.27 37.99 25.92
N GLY A 766 0.95 38.38 25.54
CA GLY A 766 1.73 39.38 26.25
C GLY A 766 2.52 38.83 27.43
N SER A 767 2.80 39.66 28.43
CA SER A 767 3.66 39.29 29.56
C SER A 767 2.93 38.62 30.72
N SER A 768 1.60 38.51 30.67
CA SER A 768 0.79 37.89 31.72
C SER A 768 -0.52 37.37 31.15
N SER A 769 -0.79 36.06 31.33
CA SER A 769 -2.05 35.40 30.96
C SER A 769 -3.28 36.03 31.66
N THR A 770 -3.10 36.52 32.92
CA THR A 770 -4.20 37.09 33.72
C THR A 770 -4.76 38.39 33.16
N THR A 771 -4.20 38.97 32.12
CA THR A 771 -4.69 40.19 31.46
C THR A 771 -5.46 39.90 30.16
N ASN A 772 -5.64 38.63 29.84
CA ASN A 772 -6.29 38.20 28.59
C ASN A 772 -7.81 38.17 28.70
N THR A 773 -8.49 38.48 27.60
CA THR A 773 -9.95 38.40 27.46
C THR A 773 -10.31 37.57 26.23
N LEU A 774 -11.42 36.80 26.32
CA LEU A 774 -11.87 35.88 25.26
C LEU A 774 -13.22 36.31 24.71
N PHE A 775 -13.41 36.14 23.41
CA PHE A 775 -14.63 36.41 22.67
C PHE A 775 -14.90 35.32 21.63
N SER A 776 -16.19 34.98 21.43
CA SER A 776 -16.63 34.06 20.36
C SER A 776 -17.55 34.76 19.37
N ASP A 777 -17.11 34.84 18.12
CA ASP A 777 -17.92 35.27 16.99
C ASP A 777 -18.59 34.06 16.32
N THR A 778 -19.87 33.86 16.65
CA THR A 778 -20.64 32.70 16.18
C THR A 778 -20.94 32.75 14.68
N VAL A 779 -20.99 33.95 14.08
CA VAL A 779 -21.20 34.10 12.63
C VAL A 779 -19.98 33.64 11.85
N ARG A 780 -18.79 34.01 12.34
CA ARG A 780 -17.52 33.59 11.75
C ARG A 780 -17.04 32.23 12.20
N ARG A 781 -17.67 31.62 13.22
CA ARG A 781 -17.21 30.40 13.90
C ARG A 781 -15.78 30.57 14.42
N PHE A 782 -15.48 31.68 15.02
CA PHE A 782 -14.18 32.14 15.44
C PHE A 782 -14.16 32.50 16.92
N THR A 783 -13.38 31.78 17.71
CA THR A 783 -13.11 32.13 19.10
C THR A 783 -11.71 32.67 19.20
N TYR A 784 -11.53 33.84 19.78
CA TYR A 784 -10.27 34.57 19.81
C TYR A 784 -10.02 35.22 21.17
N MET A 785 -8.76 35.48 21.42
CA MET A 785 -8.30 36.16 22.63
C MET A 785 -7.49 37.39 22.28
N ARG A 786 -7.50 38.36 23.20
CA ARG A 786 -6.66 39.57 23.16
C ARG A 786 -6.31 39.99 24.56
N GLN A 787 -5.24 40.74 24.70
CA GLN A 787 -4.91 41.39 25.94
C GLN A 787 -5.84 42.61 26.18
N SER A 788 -6.26 42.83 27.42
CA SER A 788 -7.16 43.93 27.80
C SER A 788 -6.53 45.33 27.66
N THR A 789 -5.21 45.44 27.64
CA THR A 789 -4.43 46.63 27.54
C THR A 789 -3.53 46.59 26.30
N THR A 790 -4.00 47.11 25.19
CA THR A 790 -3.41 47.49 23.92
C THR A 790 -1.91 47.23 23.64
N ALA A 791 -1.63 46.78 22.41
CA ALA A 791 -0.43 46.63 21.61
C ALA A 791 0.00 45.18 21.32
N ASN A 792 -0.67 44.19 21.88
CA ASN A 792 -0.40 42.78 21.57
C ASN A 792 -1.43 42.28 20.54
N PRO A 793 -1.08 41.27 19.74
CA PRO A 793 -1.97 40.75 18.69
C PRO A 793 -3.24 40.15 19.27
N THR A 794 -4.29 40.11 18.45
CA THR A 794 -5.47 39.28 18.64
C THR A 794 -5.24 37.96 17.93
N VAL A 795 -5.41 36.85 18.64
CA VAL A 795 -5.17 35.51 18.10
C VAL A 795 -6.34 34.57 18.43
N GLY A 796 -6.58 33.58 17.62
CA GLY A 796 -7.68 32.63 17.86
C GLY A 796 -7.76 31.49 16.87
N VAL A 797 -8.82 30.65 17.06
CA VAL A 797 -9.08 29.48 16.24
C VAL A 797 -10.46 29.61 15.58
N LYS A 798 -10.50 29.41 14.26
CA LYS A 798 -11.71 29.43 13.44
C LYS A 798 -12.01 28.06 12.89
N ILE A 799 -13.28 27.62 12.96
CA ILE A 799 -13.74 26.43 12.23
C ILE A 799 -13.98 26.80 10.77
N LEU A 800 -13.32 26.05 9.87
CA LEU A 800 -13.45 26.17 8.41
C LEU A 800 -14.45 25.14 7.86
N ALA A 801 -14.36 23.87 8.32
CA ALA A 801 -15.27 22.80 7.96
C ALA A 801 -15.53 21.88 9.17
N PRO A 802 -16.78 21.35 9.33
CA PRO A 802 -17.96 21.73 8.56
C PRO A 802 -18.41 23.16 8.86
N GLN A 803 -19.38 23.66 8.13
CA GLN A 803 -19.91 25.02 8.34
C GLN A 803 -20.88 25.13 9.56
N SER A 804 -20.94 24.08 10.37
CA SER A 804 -21.63 24.06 11.66
C SER A 804 -20.61 23.89 12.79
N PHE A 805 -21.01 24.25 14.00
CA PHE A 805 -20.20 24.01 15.19
C PHE A 805 -21.07 23.39 16.30
N ALA A 806 -20.43 22.58 17.16
CA ALA A 806 -21.05 22.09 18.40
C ALA A 806 -20.84 23.12 19.52
N ASN A 807 -19.62 23.63 19.67
CA ASN A 807 -19.31 24.63 20.67
C ASN A 807 -18.23 25.63 20.18
N LEU A 808 -18.35 26.85 20.66
CA LEU A 808 -17.36 27.91 20.65
C LEU A 808 -17.31 28.47 22.06
N SER A 809 -16.23 28.30 22.78
CA SER A 809 -16.21 28.56 24.23
C SER A 809 -14.83 28.97 24.72
N GLY A 810 -14.81 29.63 25.86
CA GLY A 810 -13.63 29.76 26.71
C GLY A 810 -13.61 28.67 27.78
N VAL A 811 -12.41 28.23 28.13
CA VAL A 811 -12.14 27.40 29.32
C VAL A 811 -11.52 28.31 30.39
N ASP A 812 -12.22 28.52 31.49
CA ASP A 812 -11.75 29.33 32.64
C ASP A 812 -10.76 28.50 33.46
N HIS A 813 -9.49 28.87 33.41
CA HIS A 813 -8.43 28.12 34.12
C HIS A 813 -8.65 28.09 35.66
N ALA A 814 -9.20 29.15 36.24
CA ALA A 814 -9.49 29.16 37.66
C ALA A 814 -10.52 28.12 38.09
N ILE A 815 -11.39 27.66 37.15
CA ILE A 815 -12.47 26.70 37.43
C ILE A 815 -12.09 25.28 36.97
N TYR A 816 -11.46 25.16 35.79
CA TYR A 816 -11.35 23.87 35.09
C TYR A 816 -9.93 23.33 35.01
N VAL A 817 -8.90 24.18 35.20
CA VAL A 817 -7.49 23.78 35.06
C VAL A 817 -6.76 23.88 36.43
N TYR A 818 -6.70 25.05 37.03
CA TYR A 818 -5.88 25.26 38.23
C TYR A 818 -6.25 24.46 39.47
N PRO A 819 -7.55 24.10 39.75
CA PRO A 819 -7.85 23.32 40.96
C PRO A 819 -7.08 21.99 40.98
N ASP A 820 -6.91 21.32 39.83
CA ASP A 820 -6.30 19.99 39.77
C ASP A 820 -5.13 19.91 38.74
N SER A 821 -4.77 21.03 38.10
CA SER A 821 -3.81 21.09 36.98
C SER A 821 -4.13 20.10 35.86
N ALA A 822 -5.44 19.75 35.67
CA ALA A 822 -5.87 18.74 34.71
C ALA A 822 -7.31 18.93 34.31
N MET A 823 -7.62 18.43 33.11
CA MET A 823 -9.00 18.26 32.61
C MET A 823 -9.28 16.79 32.35
N THR A 824 -10.29 16.24 33.06
CA THR A 824 -10.73 14.85 32.81
C THR A 824 -11.46 14.73 31.48
N ASP A 825 -11.54 13.52 30.92
CA ASP A 825 -12.33 13.23 29.68
C ASP A 825 -13.76 13.72 29.79
N ASN A 826 -14.38 13.56 30.98
CA ASN A 826 -15.74 14.06 31.20
C ASN A 826 -15.83 15.59 31.06
N MET A 827 -14.86 16.34 31.58
CA MET A 827 -14.81 17.79 31.41
C MET A 827 -14.61 18.17 29.93
N LYS A 828 -13.63 17.57 29.29
CA LYS A 828 -13.33 17.79 27.87
C LYS A 828 -14.53 17.46 26.99
N PHE A 829 -15.19 16.31 27.23
CA PHE A 829 -16.39 15.93 26.49
C PHE A 829 -17.55 16.93 26.66
N ARG A 830 -17.76 17.46 27.88
CA ARG A 830 -18.80 18.48 28.13
C ARG A 830 -18.51 19.82 27.47
N PHE A 831 -17.25 20.13 27.24
CA PHE A 831 -16.84 21.25 26.38
C PHE A 831 -17.07 20.94 24.90
N LEU A 832 -16.61 19.76 24.42
CA LEU A 832 -16.76 19.36 23.01
C LEU A 832 -18.23 19.33 22.57
N ASN A 833 -19.13 18.82 23.39
CA ASN A 833 -20.55 18.66 23.07
C ASN A 833 -21.42 19.90 23.35
N GLY A 834 -20.83 20.97 23.87
CA GLY A 834 -21.54 22.20 24.15
C GLY A 834 -22.36 22.19 25.46
N THR A 835 -22.18 21.21 26.34
CA THR A 835 -22.81 21.22 27.68
C THR A 835 -22.23 22.35 28.57
N ILE A 836 -20.95 22.66 28.39
CA ILE A 836 -20.29 23.81 29.03
C ILE A 836 -20.03 24.86 27.95
N VAL A 837 -20.56 26.04 28.11
CA VAL A 837 -20.43 27.16 27.13
C VAL A 837 -20.12 28.46 27.85
N GLN A 838 -18.99 29.07 27.52
CA GLN A 838 -18.60 30.40 28.00
C GLN A 838 -18.13 31.20 26.78
N ARG A 839 -19.04 31.91 26.08
CA ARG A 839 -18.74 32.55 24.78
C ARG A 839 -17.82 33.77 24.92
N ASN A 840 -17.90 34.48 26.03
CA ASN A 840 -17.07 35.63 26.30
C ASN A 840 -16.55 35.52 27.72
N SER A 841 -15.33 35.94 27.92
CA SER A 841 -14.77 36.03 29.27
C SER A 841 -15.55 37.04 30.09
N ASN A 842 -15.82 36.73 31.34
CA ASN A 842 -16.51 37.64 32.30
C ASN A 842 -15.51 38.58 33.01
N ARG A 843 -14.23 38.34 32.86
CA ARG A 843 -13.14 39.09 33.39
C ARG A 843 -11.83 38.89 32.56
N ALA A 844 -10.87 39.74 32.72
CA ALA A 844 -9.52 39.45 32.29
C ALA A 844 -8.91 38.40 33.24
N TYR A 845 -8.47 37.30 32.67
CA TYR A 845 -7.86 36.19 33.38
C TYR A 845 -7.19 35.23 32.42
N ASP A 846 -6.74 34.09 32.90
CA ASP A 846 -6.19 33.01 32.17
C ASP A 846 -7.33 32.15 31.59
N TRP A 847 -7.37 32.03 30.23
CA TRP A 847 -8.43 31.39 29.45
C TRP A 847 -7.83 30.59 28.30
N SER A 848 -8.39 29.42 28.02
CA SER A 848 -8.13 28.74 26.76
C SER A 848 -9.31 28.84 25.81
N VAL A 849 -9.03 28.84 24.52
CA VAL A 849 -10.03 28.75 23.45
C VAL A 849 -10.44 27.30 23.24
N LEU A 850 -11.74 27.06 23.07
CA LEU A 850 -12.29 25.83 22.54
C LEU A 850 -13.14 26.12 21.31
N VAL A 851 -12.91 25.36 20.24
CA VAL A 851 -13.82 25.26 19.09
C VAL A 851 -14.08 23.79 18.78
N SER A 852 -15.33 23.40 18.55
CA SER A 852 -15.67 22.02 18.25
C SER A 852 -16.83 21.88 17.26
N SER A 853 -16.87 20.73 16.59
CA SER A 853 -17.92 20.30 15.66
C SER A 853 -18.40 18.89 15.99
N GLY A 854 -19.63 18.59 15.63
CA GLY A 854 -20.33 17.33 15.91
C GLY A 854 -21.77 17.59 16.38
N PRO A 855 -22.54 16.54 16.79
CA PRO A 855 -22.15 15.13 16.69
C PRO A 855 -22.14 14.64 15.24
N PHE A 856 -21.27 13.66 14.94
CA PHE A 856 -21.28 12.94 13.69
C PHE A 856 -21.11 11.44 13.94
N ASP A 857 -21.70 10.63 13.06
CA ASP A 857 -21.54 9.17 13.07
C ASP A 857 -20.47 8.77 12.08
N LEU A 858 -19.60 7.82 12.48
CA LEU A 858 -18.48 7.37 11.68
C LEU A 858 -18.53 5.84 11.49
N PRO A 859 -19.20 5.34 10.44
CA PRO A 859 -19.19 3.93 10.08
C PRO A 859 -17.76 3.43 9.78
N VAL A 860 -17.57 2.11 9.88
CA VAL A 860 -16.28 1.46 9.59
C VAL A 860 -15.82 1.82 8.17
N GLY A 861 -14.57 2.19 8.03
CA GLY A 861 -13.93 2.60 6.76
C GLY A 861 -14.28 4.01 6.29
N GLN A 862 -15.25 4.70 6.89
CA GLN A 862 -15.63 6.06 6.50
C GLN A 862 -14.71 7.11 7.15
N THR A 863 -14.63 8.27 6.50
CA THR A 863 -13.82 9.41 6.93
C THR A 863 -14.72 10.63 7.14
N TYR A 864 -14.48 11.35 8.24
CA TYR A 864 -15.07 12.66 8.51
C TYR A 864 -13.97 13.72 8.54
N ARG A 865 -14.25 14.87 7.92
CA ARG A 865 -13.29 15.99 7.88
C ARG A 865 -13.67 17.08 8.87
N PHE A 866 -12.70 17.46 9.69
CA PHE A 866 -12.73 18.64 10.54
C PHE A 866 -11.57 19.55 10.14
N ALA A 867 -11.85 20.85 9.93
CA ALA A 867 -10.81 21.80 9.51
C ALA A 867 -10.91 23.10 10.29
N VAL A 868 -9.76 23.65 10.68
CA VAL A 868 -9.63 24.89 11.42
C VAL A 868 -8.53 25.78 10.84
N ALA A 869 -8.54 27.05 11.23
CA ALA A 869 -7.41 27.95 11.05
C ALA A 869 -6.99 28.57 12.38
N PHE A 870 -5.70 28.58 12.65
CA PHE A 870 -5.07 29.44 13.63
C PHE A 870 -4.84 30.80 12.99
N VAL A 871 -5.43 31.85 13.54
CA VAL A 871 -5.53 33.18 12.89
C VAL A 871 -4.95 34.23 13.84
N GLY A 872 -4.09 35.11 13.29
CA GLY A 872 -3.59 36.28 13.98
C GLY A 872 -4.08 37.58 13.31
N GLY A 873 -4.04 38.65 14.05
CA GLY A 873 -4.27 40.05 13.57
C GLY A 873 -3.64 41.03 14.51
N ALA A 874 -3.26 42.20 14.02
CA ALA A 874 -2.69 43.27 14.83
C ALA A 874 -3.69 43.81 15.88
N ASP A 875 -4.99 43.67 15.57
CA ASP A 875 -6.12 44.02 16.43
C ASP A 875 -7.33 43.10 16.14
N GLU A 876 -8.42 43.30 16.86
CA GLU A 876 -9.65 42.53 16.67
C GLU A 876 -10.22 42.64 15.25
N THR A 877 -10.15 43.81 14.62
CA THR A 877 -10.69 44.08 13.29
C THR A 877 -9.93 43.28 12.24
N SER A 878 -8.61 43.38 12.26
CA SER A 878 -7.74 42.62 11.36
C SER A 878 -7.82 41.11 11.58
N ALA A 879 -7.90 40.63 12.85
CA ALA A 879 -8.05 39.20 13.15
C ALA A 879 -9.38 38.64 12.58
N ARG A 880 -10.49 39.37 12.69
CA ARG A 880 -11.77 38.99 12.07
C ARG A 880 -11.70 38.99 10.54
N ALA A 881 -11.03 39.99 9.92
CA ALA A 881 -10.83 40.04 8.46
C ALA A 881 -9.96 38.85 7.99
N ASN A 882 -8.89 38.53 8.72
CA ASN A 882 -8.02 37.39 8.43
C ASN A 882 -8.74 36.07 8.62
N ALA A 883 -9.67 35.96 9.58
CA ALA A 883 -10.55 34.81 9.73
C ALA A 883 -11.48 34.64 8.51
N ASP A 884 -12.02 35.71 7.93
CA ASP A 884 -12.79 35.66 6.69
C ASP A 884 -11.92 35.30 5.47
N SER A 885 -10.68 35.82 5.41
CA SER A 885 -9.68 35.40 4.41
C SER A 885 -9.32 33.91 4.52
N ALA A 886 -9.17 33.35 5.72
CA ALA A 886 -8.91 31.94 5.93
C ALA A 886 -10.05 31.06 5.39
N GLN A 887 -11.32 31.44 5.61
CA GLN A 887 -12.44 30.74 5.00
C GLN A 887 -12.41 30.80 3.48
N SER A 888 -12.18 31.99 2.95
CA SER A 888 -12.12 32.20 1.50
C SER A 888 -10.99 31.38 0.84
N TRP A 889 -9.83 31.33 1.50
CA TRP A 889 -8.70 30.54 1.04
C TRP A 889 -9.01 29.03 1.08
N PHE A 890 -9.58 28.55 2.18
CA PHE A 890 -9.99 27.16 2.35
C PHE A 890 -11.02 26.73 1.30
N ASP A 891 -12.06 27.53 1.09
CA ASP A 891 -13.12 27.25 0.13
C ASP A 891 -12.59 27.17 -1.32
N ARG A 892 -11.59 27.99 -1.66
CA ARG A 892 -10.99 28.01 -3.01
C ARG A 892 -10.02 26.88 -3.27
N ASN A 893 -9.28 26.46 -2.27
CA ASN A 893 -8.16 25.52 -2.45
C ASN A 893 -8.52 24.10 -1.96
N VAL A 894 -8.98 23.96 -0.73
CA VAL A 894 -9.14 22.66 -0.09
C VAL A 894 -10.54 22.08 -0.31
N ALA A 895 -11.60 22.89 -0.16
CA ALA A 895 -12.98 22.42 -0.29
C ALA A 895 -13.35 22.04 -1.74
N ILE A 896 -12.72 22.64 -2.74
CA ILE A 896 -12.97 22.32 -4.17
C ILE A 896 -12.46 20.91 -4.53
N SER A 897 -11.37 20.44 -3.91
CA SER A 897 -10.83 19.10 -4.17
C SER A 897 -11.75 17.98 -3.68
N GLU A 898 -12.61 18.24 -2.69
CA GLU A 898 -13.61 17.27 -2.21
C GLU A 898 -14.71 17.00 -3.25
N LEU A 899 -14.99 18.00 -4.07
CA LEU A 899 -15.99 17.88 -5.14
C LEU A 899 -15.49 17.05 -6.33
N ALA A 900 -14.17 16.87 -6.44
CA ALA A 900 -13.54 16.07 -7.49
C ALA A 900 -13.24 14.62 -7.07
N SER A 901 -13.21 14.32 -5.78
CA SER A 901 -12.72 13.04 -5.25
C SER A 901 -13.72 12.18 -4.47
N ALA A 902 -14.94 12.65 -4.21
CA ALA A 902 -15.98 11.81 -3.66
C ALA A 902 -16.58 10.92 -4.76
N PRO A 903 -16.42 9.59 -4.75
CA PRO A 903 -17.27 8.74 -5.56
C PRO A 903 -18.71 8.99 -5.09
N ALA A 904 -19.60 9.34 -6.04
CA ALA A 904 -21.02 9.41 -5.74
C ALA A 904 -21.43 8.07 -5.10
N PRO A 905 -22.19 8.07 -3.98
CA PRO A 905 -22.64 6.83 -3.40
C PRO A 905 -23.37 6.02 -4.48
N LEU A 906 -23.01 4.76 -4.62
CA LEU A 906 -23.54 3.81 -5.63
C LEU A 906 -25.07 3.69 -5.63
N ASN A 907 -25.78 4.37 -4.73
CA ASN A 907 -27.22 4.39 -4.53
C ASN A 907 -27.84 5.80 -4.50
N SER A 908 -27.16 6.85 -5.00
CA SER A 908 -27.83 8.16 -5.13
C SER A 908 -28.91 8.05 -6.22
N PRO A 909 -30.16 8.38 -5.90
CA PRO A 909 -31.23 8.35 -6.91
C PRO A 909 -31.06 9.37 -8.03
N LEU A 910 -30.18 10.36 -7.86
CA LEU A 910 -29.87 11.41 -8.80
C LEU A 910 -28.37 11.66 -8.86
N SER A 911 -27.77 11.61 -10.05
CA SER A 911 -26.36 11.95 -10.26
C SER A 911 -26.18 12.83 -11.50
N ILE A 912 -25.11 13.65 -11.51
CA ILE A 912 -24.84 14.66 -12.54
C ILE A 912 -23.40 14.51 -13.04
N ILE A 913 -23.22 14.35 -14.35
CA ILE A 913 -21.92 14.09 -14.98
C ILE A 913 -21.77 14.87 -16.29
N PRO A 914 -20.67 15.57 -16.55
CA PRO A 914 -19.62 15.96 -15.60
C PRO A 914 -20.11 17.06 -14.64
N ASN A 915 -19.50 17.16 -13.47
CA ASN A 915 -19.72 18.24 -12.54
C ASN A 915 -18.41 18.55 -11.80
N PRO A 916 -17.76 19.69 -12.03
CA PRO A 916 -18.17 20.85 -12.87
C PRO A 916 -18.31 20.56 -14.37
N PHE A 917 -19.07 21.40 -15.08
CA PHE A 917 -19.30 21.28 -16.51
C PHE A 917 -19.18 22.64 -17.22
N THR A 918 -18.88 22.61 -18.53
CA THR A 918 -18.67 23.87 -19.31
C THR A 918 -19.89 24.27 -20.15
N ARG A 919 -20.66 23.32 -20.64
CA ARG A 919 -21.79 23.59 -21.54
C ARG A 919 -22.97 22.67 -21.36
N ASN A 920 -22.69 21.37 -21.32
CA ASN A 920 -23.71 20.32 -21.23
C ASN A 920 -23.39 19.40 -20.05
N LEU A 921 -24.42 18.87 -19.41
CA LEU A 921 -24.30 17.83 -18.42
C LEU A 921 -25.33 16.72 -18.67
N THR A 922 -25.04 15.54 -18.20
CA THR A 922 -25.96 14.39 -18.19
C THR A 922 -26.43 14.17 -16.75
N ILE A 923 -27.72 14.02 -16.60
CA ILE A 923 -28.38 13.70 -15.33
C ILE A 923 -28.81 12.24 -15.41
N ARG A 924 -28.36 11.43 -14.48
CA ARG A 924 -28.80 10.04 -14.33
C ARG A 924 -29.72 9.93 -13.13
N LEU A 925 -30.85 9.32 -13.36
CA LEU A 925 -31.87 9.09 -12.38
C LEU A 925 -32.14 7.61 -12.27
N ASN A 926 -32.00 7.02 -11.06
CA ASN A 926 -32.33 5.63 -10.81
C ASN A 926 -33.63 5.53 -10.02
N LEU A 927 -34.66 4.94 -10.64
CA LEU A 927 -35.99 4.80 -10.06
C LEU A 927 -36.30 3.33 -9.70
N PRO A 928 -36.84 3.08 -8.51
CA PRO A 928 -37.26 1.74 -8.11
C PRO A 928 -38.52 1.26 -8.82
N ALA A 929 -39.35 2.17 -9.32
CA ALA A 929 -40.60 1.87 -10.04
C ALA A 929 -40.93 2.99 -11.06
N ALA A 930 -41.70 2.67 -12.08
CA ALA A 930 -42.20 3.68 -13.04
C ALA A 930 -43.09 4.71 -12.35
N GLY A 931 -42.91 5.98 -12.67
CA GLY A 931 -43.68 7.05 -12.04
C GLY A 931 -43.45 8.45 -12.62
N PRO A 932 -44.27 9.43 -12.24
CA PRO A 932 -44.10 10.79 -12.67
C PRO A 932 -42.83 11.40 -12.05
N VAL A 933 -42.05 12.05 -12.90
CA VAL A 933 -40.79 12.71 -12.57
C VAL A 933 -40.80 14.13 -13.09
N ARG A 934 -40.33 15.06 -12.25
CA ARG A 934 -40.05 16.45 -12.62
C ARG A 934 -38.62 16.81 -12.26
N LEU A 935 -37.84 17.22 -13.27
CA LEU A 935 -36.47 17.69 -13.12
C LEU A 935 -36.39 19.17 -13.50
N THR A 936 -36.00 20.02 -12.57
CA THR A 936 -35.90 21.47 -12.75
C THR A 936 -34.52 21.97 -12.31
N VAL A 937 -34.10 23.09 -12.92
CA VAL A 937 -32.83 23.76 -12.57
C VAL A 937 -33.14 25.09 -11.90
N HIS A 938 -32.46 25.33 -10.80
CA HIS A 938 -32.61 26.58 -10.03
C HIS A 938 -31.27 27.29 -9.88
N ASP A 939 -31.29 28.63 -9.83
CA ASP A 939 -30.12 29.41 -9.45
C ASP A 939 -29.93 29.45 -7.91
N ILE A 940 -28.88 30.11 -7.43
CA ILE A 940 -28.57 30.26 -6.00
C ILE A 940 -29.67 30.99 -5.19
N SER A 941 -30.54 31.74 -5.85
CA SER A 941 -31.65 32.41 -5.21
C SER A 941 -32.92 31.53 -5.11
N GLY A 942 -32.86 30.29 -5.65
CA GLY A 942 -33.99 29.35 -5.70
C GLY A 942 -34.94 29.59 -6.88
N ARG A 943 -34.63 30.53 -7.77
CA ARG A 943 -35.46 30.83 -8.96
C ARG A 943 -35.22 29.72 -10.00
N THR A 944 -36.29 29.18 -10.58
CA THR A 944 -36.20 28.20 -11.67
C THR A 944 -35.65 28.86 -12.92
N VAL A 945 -34.51 28.36 -13.43
CA VAL A 945 -33.85 28.86 -14.66
C VAL A 945 -33.97 27.86 -15.82
N GLY A 946 -34.52 26.67 -15.59
CA GLY A 946 -34.79 25.68 -16.63
C GLY A 946 -35.63 24.52 -16.15
N SER A 947 -36.35 23.88 -17.09
CA SER A 947 -36.97 22.57 -16.90
C SER A 947 -36.29 21.57 -17.81
N ILE A 948 -35.86 20.45 -17.25
CA ILE A 948 -35.12 19.41 -17.98
C ILE A 948 -36.07 18.32 -18.47
N TYR A 949 -36.95 17.86 -17.56
CA TYR A 949 -37.92 16.83 -17.88
C TYR A 949 -39.15 16.92 -16.99
N GLU A 950 -40.31 16.68 -17.58
CA GLU A 950 -41.56 16.49 -16.84
C GLU A 950 -42.38 15.42 -17.57
N GLY A 951 -42.59 14.26 -16.93
CA GLY A 951 -43.26 13.12 -17.53
C GLY A 951 -43.09 11.85 -16.71
N THR A 952 -43.51 10.69 -17.24
CA THR A 952 -43.34 9.39 -16.62
C THR A 952 -41.99 8.78 -17.02
N ALA A 953 -41.13 8.41 -16.04
CA ALA A 953 -39.87 7.71 -16.28
C ALA A 953 -40.01 6.23 -15.88
N GLN A 954 -39.21 5.37 -16.50
CA GLN A 954 -39.23 3.91 -16.32
C GLN A 954 -38.43 3.46 -15.09
N PRO A 955 -38.67 2.24 -14.55
CA PRO A 955 -37.81 1.67 -13.50
C PRO A 955 -36.38 1.51 -14.00
N GLY A 956 -35.40 1.63 -13.10
CA GLY A 956 -33.97 1.57 -13.41
C GLY A 956 -33.38 2.92 -13.80
N THR A 957 -32.26 2.91 -14.53
CA THR A 957 -31.50 4.12 -14.87
C THR A 957 -32.11 4.85 -16.07
N ASN A 958 -32.45 6.12 -15.87
CA ASN A 958 -32.89 7.04 -16.90
C ASN A 958 -31.84 8.15 -17.06
N GLU A 959 -31.52 8.55 -18.31
CA GLU A 959 -30.56 9.60 -18.60
C GLU A 959 -31.24 10.79 -19.28
N PHE A 960 -30.93 12.01 -18.78
CA PHE A 960 -31.41 13.27 -19.33
C PHE A 960 -30.22 14.18 -19.60
N ARG A 961 -30.20 14.85 -20.74
CA ARG A 961 -29.15 15.83 -21.08
C ARG A 961 -29.70 17.23 -20.95
N TRP A 962 -28.90 18.11 -20.35
CA TRP A 962 -29.24 19.51 -20.21
C TRP A 962 -28.08 20.39 -20.69
N SER A 963 -28.45 21.52 -21.33
CA SER A 963 -27.48 22.51 -21.82
C SER A 963 -27.69 23.85 -21.11
N ALA A 964 -26.62 24.35 -20.53
CA ALA A 964 -26.61 25.66 -19.85
C ALA A 964 -26.36 26.83 -20.80
N LYS A 965 -26.78 26.70 -22.08
CA LYS A 965 -26.61 27.79 -23.08
C LYS A 965 -27.32 29.04 -22.61
N GLY A 966 -26.56 30.12 -22.50
CA GLY A 966 -27.09 31.43 -22.10
C GLY A 966 -27.09 31.70 -20.59
N LEU A 967 -26.63 30.72 -19.78
CA LEU A 967 -26.43 30.98 -18.36
C LEU A 967 -25.01 31.46 -18.06
N THR A 968 -24.85 32.19 -16.97
CA THR A 968 -23.57 32.67 -16.48
C THR A 968 -22.86 31.58 -15.69
N PRO A 969 -21.52 31.49 -15.68
CA PRO A 969 -20.80 30.61 -14.79
C PRO A 969 -21.23 30.82 -13.32
N GLY A 970 -21.41 29.71 -12.60
CA GLY A 970 -21.93 29.77 -11.25
C GLY A 970 -22.51 28.44 -10.76
N VAL A 971 -23.06 28.47 -9.57
CA VAL A 971 -23.68 27.28 -8.93
C VAL A 971 -25.17 27.26 -9.28
N TYR A 972 -25.63 26.11 -9.73
CA TYR A 972 -27.02 25.79 -10.01
C TYR A 972 -27.45 24.57 -9.21
N PHE A 973 -28.75 24.40 -9.00
CA PHE A 973 -29.31 23.26 -8.29
C PHE A 973 -30.28 22.51 -9.21
N ILE A 974 -30.05 21.22 -9.39
CA ILE A 974 -30.96 20.33 -10.14
C ILE A 974 -31.85 19.62 -9.12
N ARG A 975 -33.14 19.91 -9.19
CA ARG A 975 -34.12 19.35 -8.28
C ARG A 975 -34.95 18.27 -8.97
N LEU A 976 -34.97 17.10 -8.35
CA LEU A 976 -35.80 15.96 -8.70
C LEU A 976 -37.01 15.94 -7.76
N GLN A 977 -38.19 15.82 -8.35
CA GLN A 977 -39.46 15.60 -7.63
C GLN A 977 -40.19 14.40 -8.20
N THR A 978 -40.52 13.45 -7.34
CA THR A 978 -41.41 12.32 -7.62
C THR A 978 -42.43 12.21 -6.48
N PRO A 979 -43.51 11.41 -6.57
CA PRO A 979 -44.49 11.24 -5.48
C PRO A 979 -43.90 10.73 -4.14
N GLY A 980 -42.78 10.02 -4.20
CA GLY A 980 -42.09 9.45 -2.99
C GLY A 980 -40.73 10.02 -2.70
N MET A 981 -40.23 10.97 -3.51
CA MET A 981 -38.86 11.45 -3.39
C MET A 981 -38.74 12.90 -3.86
N ASN A 982 -38.04 13.72 -3.07
CA ASN A 982 -37.65 15.09 -3.42
C ASN A 982 -36.19 15.28 -3.04
N THR A 983 -35.32 15.34 -4.03
CA THR A 983 -33.87 15.50 -3.83
C THR A 983 -33.32 16.58 -4.73
N THR A 984 -32.20 17.17 -4.32
CA THR A 984 -31.55 18.26 -5.04
C THR A 984 -30.06 18.03 -5.11
N GLU A 985 -29.51 18.11 -6.31
CA GLU A 985 -28.09 18.02 -6.57
C GLU A 985 -27.52 19.33 -7.10
N ARG A 986 -26.30 19.65 -6.73
CA ARG A 986 -25.60 20.88 -7.13
C ARG A 986 -24.86 20.67 -8.44
N ALA A 987 -25.05 21.55 -9.40
CA ALA A 987 -24.34 21.60 -10.67
C ALA A 987 -23.51 22.88 -10.78
N ILE A 988 -22.22 22.76 -11.11
CA ILE A 988 -21.28 23.88 -11.20
C ILE A 988 -20.95 24.13 -12.66
N LEU A 989 -21.43 25.27 -13.20
CA LEU A 989 -21.11 25.73 -14.54
C LEU A 989 -19.82 26.56 -14.49
N VAL A 990 -18.79 26.10 -15.21
CA VAL A 990 -17.51 26.79 -15.38
C VAL A 990 -17.35 27.20 -16.86
N ARG A 991 -16.48 28.19 -17.17
CA ARG A 991 -16.18 28.55 -18.55
C ARG A 991 -15.02 27.79 -19.11
#